data_bf38ed39a90116144cabfdc7376e736e
#
_entry.id   bf38ed39a90116144cabfdc7376e736e
#
_cell.length_a   1.000
_cell.length_b   1.000
_cell.length_c   1.000
_cell.angle_alpha   90.00
_cell.angle_beta   90.00
_cell.angle_gamma   90.00
#
_symmetry.space_group_name_H-M   'P 1'
#
loop_
_entity.id
_entity.type
_entity.pdbx_description
1 polymer ?
#
loop_
_entity_poly.entity_id
_entity_poly.type
_entity_poly.pdbx_seq_one_letter_code
_entity_poly.pdbx_strand_id
1 'polypeptide(L)'
;RICAFTFTNKAAGEITHRLESRLGVAAEKIKRGTIHAFCAELLRELGTAVLLEPGFGIADEEYQLNVLRRIEGPRKWHRSVLTRFSAHRFRGDPLQHNDLVLFHRYERFLADRKLVDFDSLVLKAAELLESASDAANQLRARWDVVLVDEFQDLNPVQYRVIKALARNHRHVFAVGDDEQSIYSWAGADPKVFTSFVNDFNIATKIHLEENRRCPSDVFALARKLMLANTPIFADRIIPRADRASTFPISTLAFDTDDEEEAWMVADIRRDHDEHGHRWGDVALLYRKHDIGSRLEAAFLNAGIPCRLAQGRALADDPVVAYVLAAARVIAFPDDVVYREAFFRVVLPRALFDEAQAKAEGSQRELRLQLRFMATQLPKVDETARQIRRALADWKNLEAVGRQHTTLTGLITELLSRRVGKLRSVLDDRHDELSDPASLPDVVRLADRLRDARSRRVAVWIPPMKGVDIPIKGMLTDIGINAVRGTLAPAGAERLSLDDVPSVGLPLGVFKAAQLLELNDASSTFTSFTAFDLETTDNDTTKAEIVEIAAVRVRDGMVVDEFTSLVKPRVRVTAGAFATHGISDAELVNERSFADVWPEFRSFCGDDVIVAHNGYDFDFKIINRMAREIGKKFDLCTFDTLPMARDLSATSRKLVDLARQFGVDAGHSHRALDDTRTLAHVLLALDDAKRARARKTTHVDLLGHLGVALALCDEKTLCEEAVLFRGISRVFALGAYSGALDWYERETGDDITIPDADEVIKLLGGAELMVKIRTVKSADERYPAAMMRMRRLIAEIPDGPLSAQLTLFLERAVLSRLDGQEPERMRVNLLTLHSTKGLEFSRVYVVGAEDDQLPGSSGSKAPKPEEVEEARRLLYVGMTRTQDRLVMTRVASRGGKPTGGHRFLDEMALTPKAP
;
A
#
# COMPACT_ATOMS: atom_id res chain seq x y z
N ARG A 1 -19.82 -29.79 7.50
CA ARG A 1 -18.53 -29.48 6.89
C ARG A 1 -18.80 -28.58 5.67
N ILE A 2 -18.48 -27.31 5.80
CA ILE A 2 -18.83 -26.25 4.84
C ILE A 2 -17.55 -25.65 4.26
N CYS A 3 -17.59 -25.38 2.96
CA CYS A 3 -16.56 -24.64 2.26
C CYS A 3 -17.19 -23.37 1.67
N ALA A 4 -16.67 -22.21 1.97
CA ALA A 4 -17.18 -20.90 1.52
C ALA A 4 -16.12 -20.12 0.76
N PHE A 5 -16.42 -19.75 -0.46
CA PHE A 5 -15.53 -19.06 -1.37
C PHE A 5 -16.04 -17.68 -1.73
N THR A 6 -15.11 -16.75 -1.90
CA THR A 6 -15.35 -15.44 -2.48
C THR A 6 -14.19 -15.04 -3.39
N PHE A 7 -14.37 -13.97 -4.15
CA PHE A 7 -13.38 -13.56 -5.16
C PHE A 7 -12.18 -12.83 -4.56
N THR A 8 -12.37 -12.03 -3.49
CA THR A 8 -11.30 -11.21 -2.90
C THR A 8 -10.99 -11.61 -1.46
N ASN A 9 -9.75 -11.41 -1.02
CA ASN A 9 -9.37 -11.65 0.38
C ASN A 9 -10.10 -10.72 1.35
N LYS A 10 -10.43 -9.49 0.92
CA LYS A 10 -11.25 -8.56 1.70
C LYS A 10 -12.63 -9.16 2.00
N ALA A 11 -13.34 -9.65 0.97
CA ALA A 11 -14.64 -10.32 1.15
C ALA A 11 -14.49 -11.58 2.02
N ALA A 12 -13.40 -12.33 1.86
CA ALA A 12 -13.09 -13.48 2.72
C ALA A 12 -12.90 -13.05 4.19
N GLY A 13 -12.21 -11.94 4.45
CA GLY A 13 -12.05 -11.37 5.79
C GLY A 13 -13.37 -10.90 6.38
N GLU A 14 -14.22 -10.25 5.61
CA GLU A 14 -15.56 -9.81 6.04
C GLU A 14 -16.47 -11.00 6.37
N ILE A 15 -16.50 -12.02 5.52
CA ILE A 15 -17.21 -13.27 5.79
C ILE A 15 -16.67 -13.91 7.08
N THR A 16 -15.35 -13.92 7.27
CA THR A 16 -14.72 -14.43 8.49
C THR A 16 -15.25 -13.71 9.73
N HIS A 17 -15.16 -12.38 9.74
CA HIS A 17 -15.60 -11.56 10.87
C HIS A 17 -17.10 -11.76 11.18
N ARG A 18 -17.94 -11.78 10.15
CA ARG A 18 -19.39 -12.00 10.31
C ARG A 18 -19.73 -13.40 10.82
N LEU A 19 -19.01 -14.43 10.37
CA LEU A 19 -19.20 -15.79 10.86
C LEU A 19 -18.73 -15.94 12.31
N GLU A 20 -17.57 -15.38 12.65
CA GLU A 20 -17.04 -15.42 14.02
C GLU A 20 -17.96 -14.69 14.99
N SER A 21 -18.49 -13.52 14.60
CA SER A 21 -19.42 -12.76 15.45
C SER A 21 -20.75 -13.48 15.68
N ARG A 22 -21.21 -14.32 14.73
CA ARG A 22 -22.51 -15.00 14.82
C ARG A 22 -22.42 -16.43 15.35
N LEU A 23 -21.34 -17.15 15.05
CA LEU A 23 -21.19 -18.58 15.30
C LEU A 23 -20.11 -18.90 16.35
N GLY A 24 -19.31 -17.89 16.76
CA GLY A 24 -18.21 -18.11 17.69
C GLY A 24 -17.26 -19.21 17.23
N VAL A 25 -16.89 -20.10 18.13
CA VAL A 25 -15.96 -21.22 17.85
C VAL A 25 -16.45 -22.14 16.71
N ALA A 26 -17.75 -22.21 16.44
CA ALA A 26 -18.26 -23.04 15.35
C ALA A 26 -17.83 -22.50 13.96
N ALA A 27 -17.47 -21.22 13.84
CA ALA A 27 -16.98 -20.63 12.61
C ALA A 27 -15.63 -21.24 12.15
N GLU A 28 -14.81 -21.75 13.07
CA GLU A 28 -13.52 -22.39 12.75
C GLU A 28 -13.69 -23.67 11.93
N LYS A 29 -14.85 -24.32 12.01
CA LYS A 29 -15.19 -25.54 11.24
C LYS A 29 -15.57 -25.25 9.79
N ILE A 30 -15.73 -23.99 9.42
CA ILE A 30 -16.07 -23.55 8.06
C ILE A 30 -14.76 -23.19 7.34
N LYS A 31 -14.45 -23.93 6.29
CA LYS A 31 -13.34 -23.55 5.38
C LYS A 31 -13.77 -22.33 4.58
N ARG A 32 -12.99 -21.27 4.62
CA ARG A 32 -13.31 -20.00 3.97
C ARG A 32 -12.08 -19.37 3.36
N GLY A 33 -12.26 -18.60 2.30
CA GLY A 33 -11.17 -17.91 1.60
C GLY A 33 -11.44 -17.69 0.13
N THR A 34 -10.39 -17.31 -0.59
CA THR A 34 -10.43 -17.24 -2.05
C THR A 34 -10.19 -18.63 -2.68
N ILE A 35 -10.68 -18.84 -3.89
CA ILE A 35 -10.47 -20.11 -4.61
C ILE A 35 -8.98 -20.37 -4.83
N HIS A 36 -8.17 -19.34 -5.13
CA HIS A 36 -6.72 -19.48 -5.30
C HIS A 36 -6.03 -19.96 -4.02
N ALA A 37 -6.36 -19.38 -2.87
CA ALA A 37 -5.81 -19.79 -1.58
C ALA A 37 -6.19 -21.24 -1.25
N PHE A 38 -7.43 -21.60 -1.52
CA PHE A 38 -7.91 -22.96 -1.36
C PHE A 38 -7.17 -23.96 -2.27
N CYS A 39 -7.00 -23.63 -3.55
CA CYS A 39 -6.26 -24.46 -4.50
C CYS A 39 -4.79 -24.66 -4.07
N ALA A 40 -4.15 -23.59 -3.57
CA ALA A 40 -2.78 -23.66 -3.09
C ALA A 40 -2.66 -24.62 -1.89
N GLU A 41 -3.52 -24.49 -0.89
CA GLU A 41 -3.52 -25.40 0.27
C GLU A 41 -3.76 -26.86 -0.13
N LEU A 42 -4.72 -27.09 -1.01
CA LEU A 42 -5.09 -28.41 -1.50
C LEU A 42 -3.95 -29.09 -2.23
N LEU A 43 -3.27 -28.36 -3.10
CA LEU A 43 -2.10 -28.86 -3.84
C LEU A 43 -0.87 -29.05 -2.95
N ARG A 44 -0.71 -28.29 -1.88
CA ARG A 44 0.36 -28.53 -0.89
C ARG A 44 0.17 -29.85 -0.16
N GLU A 45 -1.08 -30.22 0.10
CA GLU A 45 -1.38 -31.45 0.79
C GLU A 45 -1.30 -32.68 -0.13
N LEU A 46 -1.84 -32.59 -1.33
CA LEU A 46 -2.04 -33.75 -2.22
C LEU A 46 -1.59 -33.51 -3.67
N GLY A 47 -0.80 -32.48 -3.92
CA GLY A 47 -0.33 -32.12 -5.27
C GLY A 47 0.54 -33.17 -5.94
N THR A 48 1.14 -34.10 -5.17
CA THR A 48 1.90 -35.22 -5.73
C THR A 48 1.07 -36.10 -6.69
N ALA A 49 -0.26 -36.14 -6.49
CA ALA A 49 -1.17 -36.85 -7.39
C ALA A 49 -1.30 -36.21 -8.78
N VAL A 50 -0.89 -34.94 -8.94
CA VAL A 50 -0.83 -34.20 -10.22
C VAL A 50 0.61 -33.76 -10.55
N LEU A 51 1.59 -34.53 -10.11
CA LEU A 51 3.01 -34.33 -10.34
C LEU A 51 3.55 -32.97 -9.82
N LEU A 52 2.97 -32.49 -8.74
CA LEU A 52 3.40 -31.26 -8.08
C LEU A 52 3.96 -31.59 -6.69
N GLU A 53 5.20 -31.21 -6.42
CA GLU A 53 5.81 -31.41 -5.12
C GLU A 53 5.22 -30.48 -4.04
N PRO A 54 5.06 -30.92 -2.77
CA PRO A 54 4.44 -30.13 -1.72
C PRO A 54 5.11 -28.78 -1.46
N GLY A 55 6.40 -28.66 -1.72
CA GLY A 55 7.20 -27.45 -1.54
C GLY A 55 7.20 -26.50 -2.73
N PHE A 56 6.24 -26.57 -3.63
CA PHE A 56 6.17 -25.66 -4.78
C PHE A 56 6.01 -24.19 -4.35
N GLY A 57 6.59 -23.28 -5.13
CA GLY A 57 6.38 -21.83 -5.01
C GLY A 57 5.37 -21.33 -6.03
N ILE A 58 4.85 -20.12 -5.80
CA ILE A 58 3.92 -19.44 -6.72
C ILE A 58 4.66 -18.33 -7.45
N ALA A 59 4.69 -18.41 -8.77
CA ALA A 59 5.24 -17.38 -9.66
C ALA A 59 4.20 -16.25 -9.83
N ASP A 60 4.48 -15.10 -9.24
CA ASP A 60 3.67 -13.90 -9.47
C ASP A 60 3.89 -13.31 -10.87
N GLU A 61 3.07 -12.31 -11.25
CA GLU A 61 3.14 -11.70 -12.58
C GLU A 61 4.53 -11.12 -12.87
N GLU A 62 5.20 -10.55 -11.89
CA GLU A 62 6.54 -10.00 -12.06
C GLU A 62 7.57 -11.11 -12.33
N TYR A 63 7.47 -12.20 -11.59
CA TYR A 63 8.29 -13.39 -11.84
C TYR A 63 8.05 -13.94 -13.25
N GLN A 64 6.76 -14.09 -13.63
CA GLN A 64 6.37 -14.58 -14.96
C GLN A 64 6.95 -13.69 -16.08
N LEU A 65 6.83 -12.37 -15.96
CA LEU A 65 7.42 -11.41 -16.90
C LEU A 65 8.95 -11.53 -16.96
N ASN A 66 9.62 -11.76 -15.82
CA ASN A 66 11.06 -11.97 -15.79
C ASN A 66 11.46 -13.30 -16.47
N VAL A 67 10.65 -14.34 -16.31
CA VAL A 67 10.85 -15.62 -17.04
C VAL A 67 10.73 -15.38 -18.54
N LEU A 68 9.70 -14.70 -19.02
CA LEU A 68 9.54 -14.40 -20.45
C LEU A 68 10.72 -13.58 -21.00
N ARG A 69 11.16 -12.57 -20.27
CA ARG A 69 12.36 -11.79 -20.65
C ARG A 69 13.60 -12.66 -20.75
N ARG A 70 13.74 -13.63 -19.86
CA ARG A 70 14.90 -14.53 -19.85
C ARG A 70 14.89 -15.54 -20.97
N ILE A 71 13.73 -16.08 -21.34
CA ILE A 71 13.62 -17.12 -22.38
C ILE A 71 13.50 -16.57 -23.81
N GLU A 72 13.09 -15.30 -23.98
CA GLU A 72 12.85 -14.69 -25.29
C GLU A 72 13.60 -13.35 -25.47
N GLY A 73 14.12 -12.75 -24.41
CA GLY A 73 14.68 -11.40 -24.41
C GLY A 73 13.65 -10.32 -24.07
N PRO A 74 14.08 -9.06 -23.88
CA PRO A 74 13.20 -7.98 -23.48
C PRO A 74 12.24 -7.56 -24.60
N ARG A 75 10.93 -7.67 -24.36
CA ARG A 75 9.86 -7.27 -25.26
C ARG A 75 8.78 -6.49 -24.54
N LYS A 76 8.25 -5.42 -25.16
CA LYS A 76 7.17 -4.62 -24.57
C LYS A 76 5.83 -5.38 -24.47
N TRP A 77 5.65 -6.44 -25.24
CA TRP A 77 4.40 -7.19 -25.36
C TRP A 77 4.30 -8.45 -24.47
N HIS A 78 5.25 -8.71 -23.59
CA HIS A 78 5.21 -9.88 -22.70
C HIS A 78 3.93 -9.98 -21.84
N ARG A 79 3.36 -8.85 -21.40
CA ARG A 79 2.07 -8.88 -20.70
C ARG A 79 0.95 -9.44 -21.57
N SER A 80 0.89 -9.03 -22.83
CA SER A 80 -0.11 -9.58 -23.76
C SER A 80 0.11 -11.06 -24.07
N VAL A 81 1.35 -11.55 -23.97
CA VAL A 81 1.66 -12.99 -24.06
C VAL A 81 1.06 -13.74 -22.88
N LEU A 82 1.26 -13.25 -21.64
CA LEU A 82 0.66 -13.84 -20.46
C LEU A 82 -0.87 -13.90 -20.57
N THR A 83 -1.50 -12.81 -21.03
CA THR A 83 -2.95 -12.78 -21.28
C THR A 83 -3.38 -13.88 -22.28
N ARG A 84 -2.60 -14.12 -23.35
CA ARG A 84 -2.91 -15.20 -24.31
C ARG A 84 -2.70 -16.59 -23.69
N PHE A 85 -1.70 -16.76 -22.85
CA PHE A 85 -1.48 -18.02 -22.10
C PHE A 85 -2.65 -18.31 -21.17
N SER A 86 -3.13 -17.30 -20.44
CA SER A 86 -4.32 -17.41 -19.59
C SER A 86 -5.56 -17.76 -20.40
N ALA A 87 -5.77 -17.10 -21.55
CA ALA A 87 -6.89 -17.40 -22.43
C ALA A 87 -6.83 -18.83 -22.99
N HIS A 88 -5.65 -19.28 -23.35
CA HIS A 88 -5.43 -20.67 -23.79
C HIS A 88 -5.78 -21.68 -22.69
N ARG A 89 -5.32 -21.46 -21.45
CA ARG A 89 -5.60 -22.36 -20.33
C ARG A 89 -7.06 -22.36 -19.88
N PHE A 90 -7.68 -21.19 -19.85
CA PHE A 90 -9.04 -21.03 -19.30
C PHE A 90 -10.14 -21.31 -20.30
N ARG A 91 -9.93 -20.96 -21.57
CA ARG A 91 -10.96 -21.05 -22.62
C ARG A 91 -10.60 -22.01 -23.76
N GLY A 92 -9.37 -22.52 -23.78
CA GLY A 92 -8.88 -23.34 -24.89
C GLY A 92 -8.58 -22.52 -26.15
N ASP A 93 -8.42 -21.20 -26.04
CA ASP A 93 -8.12 -20.36 -27.21
C ASP A 93 -6.83 -20.84 -27.90
N PRO A 94 -6.79 -20.99 -29.23
CA PRO A 94 -5.61 -21.50 -29.92
C PRO A 94 -4.46 -20.49 -29.85
N LEU A 95 -3.27 -20.97 -29.49
CA LEU A 95 -2.05 -20.16 -29.58
C LEU A 95 -1.45 -20.24 -30.97
N GLN A 96 -0.89 -19.14 -31.46
CA GLN A 96 -0.07 -19.15 -32.66
C GLN A 96 1.18 -20.01 -32.43
N HIS A 97 1.79 -20.55 -33.49
CA HIS A 97 2.93 -21.48 -33.37
C HIS A 97 4.05 -20.93 -32.48
N ASN A 98 4.46 -19.68 -32.65
CA ASN A 98 5.53 -19.07 -31.85
C ASN A 98 5.15 -18.94 -30.39
N ASP A 99 3.89 -18.54 -30.09
CA ASP A 99 3.38 -18.44 -28.73
C ASP A 99 3.26 -19.82 -28.09
N LEU A 100 2.91 -20.85 -28.83
CA LEU A 100 2.83 -22.23 -28.34
C LEU A 100 4.23 -22.78 -27.97
N VAL A 101 5.22 -22.53 -28.78
CA VAL A 101 6.62 -22.91 -28.47
C VAL A 101 7.09 -22.15 -27.21
N LEU A 102 6.79 -20.87 -27.13
CA LEU A 102 7.13 -20.05 -25.98
C LEU A 102 6.40 -20.51 -24.72
N PHE A 103 5.12 -20.87 -24.84
CA PHE A 103 4.31 -21.43 -23.76
C PHE A 103 4.92 -22.70 -23.18
N HIS A 104 5.31 -23.65 -23.99
CA HIS A 104 5.96 -24.87 -23.52
C HIS A 104 7.33 -24.62 -22.88
N ARG A 105 8.09 -23.67 -23.38
CA ARG A 105 9.36 -23.26 -22.75
C ARG A 105 9.10 -22.60 -21.38
N TYR A 106 8.08 -21.77 -21.30
CA TYR A 106 7.67 -21.12 -20.07
C TYR A 106 7.19 -22.13 -19.00
N GLU A 107 6.32 -23.05 -19.38
CA GLU A 107 5.84 -24.13 -18.50
C GLU A 107 7.01 -24.99 -17.97
N ARG A 108 7.90 -25.38 -18.85
CA ARG A 108 9.09 -26.15 -18.47
C ARG A 108 9.97 -25.36 -17.50
N PHE A 109 10.18 -24.07 -17.78
CA PHE A 109 11.00 -23.22 -16.92
C PHE A 109 10.44 -23.14 -15.49
N LEU A 110 9.14 -23.03 -15.34
CA LEU A 110 8.49 -23.04 -14.02
C LEU A 110 8.60 -24.43 -13.36
N ALA A 111 8.30 -25.50 -14.10
CA ALA A 111 8.35 -26.87 -13.59
C ALA A 111 9.74 -27.24 -13.07
N ASP A 112 10.82 -26.94 -13.84
CA ASP A 112 12.21 -27.19 -13.45
C ASP A 112 12.58 -26.51 -12.10
N ARG A 113 11.81 -25.46 -11.68
CA ARG A 113 12.02 -24.72 -10.43
C ARG A 113 10.98 -25.01 -9.37
N LYS A 114 10.14 -26.00 -9.59
CA LYS A 114 9.03 -26.36 -8.70
C LYS A 114 8.09 -25.18 -8.45
N LEU A 115 7.83 -24.39 -9.50
CA LEU A 115 6.94 -23.23 -9.45
C LEU A 115 5.68 -23.49 -10.28
N VAL A 116 4.60 -22.88 -9.85
CA VAL A 116 3.37 -22.76 -10.63
C VAL A 116 2.95 -21.29 -10.66
N ASP A 117 2.37 -20.83 -11.75
CA ASP A 117 1.69 -19.55 -11.78
C ASP A 117 0.23 -19.69 -11.30
N PHE A 118 -0.46 -18.57 -11.18
CA PHE A 118 -1.85 -18.56 -10.68
C PHE A 118 -2.81 -19.38 -11.53
N ASP A 119 -2.61 -19.37 -12.84
CA ASP A 119 -3.48 -20.09 -13.76
C ASP A 119 -3.27 -21.59 -13.64
N SER A 120 -2.01 -22.03 -13.65
CA SER A 120 -1.64 -23.44 -13.47
C SER A 120 -1.99 -23.96 -12.09
N LEU A 121 -1.97 -23.10 -11.05
CA LEU A 121 -2.40 -23.45 -9.71
C LEU A 121 -3.85 -23.93 -9.69
N VAL A 122 -4.75 -23.12 -10.27
CA VAL A 122 -6.18 -23.46 -10.33
C VAL A 122 -6.43 -24.65 -11.25
N LEU A 123 -5.74 -24.70 -12.39
CA LEU A 123 -5.87 -25.80 -13.36
C LEU A 123 -5.46 -27.14 -12.74
N LYS A 124 -4.31 -27.21 -12.08
CA LYS A 124 -3.85 -28.43 -11.40
C LYS A 124 -4.76 -28.87 -10.24
N ALA A 125 -5.33 -27.91 -9.51
CA ALA A 125 -6.32 -28.22 -8.48
C ALA A 125 -7.60 -28.79 -9.10
N ALA A 126 -8.06 -28.24 -10.23
CA ALA A 126 -9.20 -28.82 -10.97
C ALA A 126 -8.90 -30.23 -11.45
N GLU A 127 -7.74 -30.45 -12.08
CA GLU A 127 -7.29 -31.78 -12.55
C GLU A 127 -7.24 -32.81 -11.39
N LEU A 128 -6.69 -32.43 -10.23
CA LEU A 128 -6.67 -33.25 -9.03
C LEU A 128 -8.07 -33.64 -8.60
N LEU A 129 -8.95 -32.65 -8.45
CA LEU A 129 -10.32 -32.86 -7.99
C LEU A 129 -11.20 -33.66 -8.98
N GLU A 130 -10.93 -33.53 -10.28
CA GLU A 130 -11.65 -34.26 -11.33
C GLU A 130 -11.16 -35.72 -11.48
N SER A 131 -9.96 -36.01 -11.01
CA SER A 131 -9.38 -37.34 -11.14
C SER A 131 -10.18 -38.43 -10.39
N ALA A 132 -10.00 -39.65 -10.79
CA ALA A 132 -10.58 -40.82 -10.12
C ALA A 132 -9.73 -41.36 -8.96
N SER A 133 -8.67 -40.63 -8.56
CA SER A 133 -7.74 -41.06 -7.52
C SER A 133 -8.41 -41.12 -6.12
N ASP A 134 -7.87 -41.96 -5.24
CA ASP A 134 -8.32 -42.02 -3.84
C ASP A 134 -8.14 -40.68 -3.14
N ALA A 135 -7.06 -39.96 -3.47
CA ALA A 135 -6.82 -38.61 -2.97
C ALA A 135 -7.95 -37.63 -3.35
N ALA A 136 -8.39 -37.64 -4.59
CA ALA A 136 -9.51 -36.82 -5.03
C ALA A 136 -10.83 -37.22 -4.35
N ASN A 137 -11.07 -38.52 -4.17
CA ASN A 137 -12.24 -39.02 -3.46
C ASN A 137 -12.24 -38.55 -1.99
N GLN A 138 -11.12 -38.64 -1.30
CA GLN A 138 -10.97 -38.18 0.08
C GLN A 138 -11.18 -36.66 0.18
N LEU A 139 -10.63 -35.86 -0.76
CA LEU A 139 -10.83 -34.43 -0.79
C LEU A 139 -12.29 -34.03 -0.96
N ARG A 140 -12.96 -34.63 -1.96
CA ARG A 140 -14.39 -34.35 -2.21
C ARG A 140 -15.29 -34.75 -1.03
N ALA A 141 -14.89 -35.76 -0.25
CA ALA A 141 -15.60 -36.20 0.94
C ALA A 141 -15.41 -35.31 2.17
N ARG A 142 -14.53 -34.33 2.13
CA ARG A 142 -14.27 -33.42 3.27
C ARG A 142 -15.37 -32.41 3.51
N TRP A 143 -16.05 -31.99 2.47
CA TRP A 143 -17.09 -30.99 2.55
C TRP A 143 -18.41 -31.53 2.08
N ASP A 144 -19.48 -31.11 2.77
CA ASP A 144 -20.86 -31.52 2.46
C ASP A 144 -21.61 -30.41 1.72
N VAL A 145 -21.14 -29.16 1.87
CA VAL A 145 -21.74 -27.96 1.26
C VAL A 145 -20.66 -27.03 0.75
N VAL A 146 -20.86 -26.50 -0.46
CA VAL A 146 -20.02 -25.46 -1.06
C VAL A 146 -20.84 -24.19 -1.24
N LEU A 147 -20.36 -23.09 -0.68
CA LEU A 147 -20.95 -21.76 -0.82
C LEU A 147 -19.99 -20.91 -1.66
N VAL A 148 -20.54 -20.20 -2.63
CA VAL A 148 -19.74 -19.33 -3.51
C VAL A 148 -20.41 -17.97 -3.62
N ASP A 149 -19.70 -16.95 -3.23
CA ASP A 149 -20.09 -15.55 -3.40
C ASP A 149 -19.40 -14.94 -4.63
N GLU A 150 -19.97 -13.88 -5.20
CA GLU A 150 -19.51 -13.21 -6.43
C GLU A 150 -19.29 -14.20 -7.59
N PHE A 151 -20.26 -15.10 -7.78
CA PHE A 151 -20.13 -16.21 -8.72
C PHE A 151 -19.86 -15.78 -10.17
N GLN A 152 -20.31 -14.58 -10.56
CA GLN A 152 -20.11 -14.01 -11.90
C GLN A 152 -18.64 -13.68 -12.22
N ASP A 153 -17.77 -13.65 -11.23
CA ASP A 153 -16.35 -13.31 -11.43
C ASP A 153 -15.48 -14.57 -11.62
N LEU A 154 -16.07 -15.74 -11.55
CA LEU A 154 -15.36 -16.99 -11.79
C LEU A 154 -14.92 -17.14 -13.25
N ASN A 155 -13.71 -17.63 -13.44
CA ASN A 155 -13.30 -18.16 -14.73
C ASN A 155 -13.76 -19.62 -14.89
N PRO A 156 -13.76 -20.17 -16.12
CA PRO A 156 -14.21 -21.54 -16.37
C PRO A 156 -13.46 -22.61 -15.57
N VAL A 157 -12.17 -22.42 -15.29
CA VAL A 157 -11.37 -23.40 -14.53
C VAL A 157 -11.68 -23.32 -13.03
N GLN A 158 -11.89 -22.12 -12.49
CA GLN A 158 -12.38 -21.97 -11.10
C GLN A 158 -13.75 -22.64 -10.92
N TYR A 159 -14.60 -22.51 -11.92
CA TYR A 159 -15.89 -23.21 -11.92
C TYR A 159 -15.72 -24.73 -11.93
N ARG A 160 -14.75 -25.27 -12.70
CA ARG A 160 -14.43 -26.71 -12.67
C ARG A 160 -14.06 -27.18 -11.25
N VAL A 161 -13.29 -26.39 -10.50
CA VAL A 161 -12.96 -26.68 -9.10
C VAL A 161 -14.23 -26.81 -8.26
N ILE A 162 -15.14 -25.85 -8.37
CA ILE A 162 -16.43 -25.88 -7.64
C ILE A 162 -17.27 -27.10 -8.02
N LYS A 163 -17.41 -27.36 -9.32
CA LYS A 163 -18.15 -28.50 -9.86
C LYS A 163 -17.58 -29.82 -9.37
N ALA A 164 -16.24 -29.95 -9.37
CA ALA A 164 -15.58 -31.15 -8.91
C ALA A 164 -15.75 -31.39 -7.42
N LEU A 165 -15.64 -30.35 -6.58
CA LEU A 165 -15.89 -30.43 -5.14
C LEU A 165 -17.30 -30.91 -4.81
N ALA A 166 -18.28 -30.47 -5.57
CA ALA A 166 -19.68 -30.82 -5.33
C ALA A 166 -20.14 -32.12 -6.02
N ARG A 167 -19.23 -32.81 -6.71
CA ARG A 167 -19.56 -34.00 -7.53
C ARG A 167 -20.32 -35.09 -6.76
N ASN A 168 -19.99 -35.27 -5.48
CA ASN A 168 -20.53 -36.37 -4.67
C ASN A 168 -21.85 -36.02 -3.98
N HIS A 169 -22.10 -34.76 -3.63
CA HIS A 169 -23.27 -34.35 -2.81
C HIS A 169 -24.17 -33.36 -3.52
N ARG A 170 -23.65 -32.61 -4.52
CA ARG A 170 -24.41 -31.58 -5.29
C ARG A 170 -25.00 -30.43 -4.45
N HIS A 171 -24.55 -30.25 -3.22
CA HIS A 171 -25.00 -29.15 -2.35
C HIS A 171 -24.10 -27.93 -2.60
N VAL A 172 -24.46 -27.13 -3.59
CA VAL A 172 -23.81 -25.88 -3.93
C VAL A 172 -24.80 -24.74 -3.80
N PHE A 173 -24.40 -23.70 -3.13
CA PHE A 173 -25.11 -22.44 -3.08
C PHE A 173 -24.27 -21.37 -3.71
N ALA A 174 -24.71 -20.82 -4.82
CA ALA A 174 -24.00 -19.76 -5.57
C ALA A 174 -24.79 -18.46 -5.47
N VAL A 175 -24.11 -17.39 -5.12
CA VAL A 175 -24.67 -16.04 -5.09
C VAL A 175 -23.86 -15.15 -6.04
N GLY A 176 -24.55 -14.33 -6.79
CA GLY A 176 -23.90 -13.40 -7.70
C GLY A 176 -24.89 -12.61 -8.54
N ASP A 177 -24.36 -11.66 -9.26
CA ASP A 177 -25.08 -10.78 -10.16
C ASP A 177 -24.31 -10.68 -11.49
N ASP A 178 -24.83 -11.30 -12.54
CA ASP A 178 -24.23 -11.31 -13.88
C ASP A 178 -24.03 -9.92 -14.47
N GLU A 179 -24.83 -8.94 -14.06
CA GLU A 179 -24.66 -7.54 -14.44
C GLU A 179 -23.51 -6.83 -13.70
N GLN A 180 -22.93 -7.46 -12.68
CA GLN A 180 -21.74 -6.97 -11.99
C GLN A 180 -20.45 -7.70 -12.40
N SER A 181 -20.45 -8.46 -13.48
CA SER A 181 -19.25 -9.08 -14.02
C SER A 181 -18.41 -8.05 -14.77
N ILE A 182 -17.31 -7.64 -14.17
CA ILE A 182 -16.39 -6.58 -14.65
C ILE A 182 -14.92 -7.01 -14.70
N TYR A 183 -14.65 -8.30 -14.56
CA TYR A 183 -13.29 -8.86 -14.54
C TYR A 183 -13.01 -9.80 -15.74
N SER A 184 -13.61 -9.51 -16.92
CA SER A 184 -13.36 -10.32 -18.13
C SER A 184 -11.87 -10.31 -18.53
N TRP A 185 -11.16 -9.21 -18.26
CA TRP A 185 -9.71 -9.11 -18.46
C TRP A 185 -8.90 -10.05 -17.56
N ALA A 186 -9.47 -10.49 -16.41
CA ALA A 186 -8.89 -11.49 -15.51
C ALA A 186 -9.42 -12.92 -15.80
N GLY A 187 -10.13 -13.09 -16.92
CA GLY A 187 -10.66 -14.39 -17.35
C GLY A 187 -12.04 -14.75 -16.82
N ALA A 188 -12.71 -13.85 -16.08
CA ALA A 188 -14.09 -14.07 -15.67
C ALA A 188 -15.00 -14.27 -16.89
N ASP A 189 -15.90 -15.23 -16.80
CA ASP A 189 -16.87 -15.53 -17.83
C ASP A 189 -18.27 -15.70 -17.23
N PRO A 190 -19.16 -14.72 -17.40
CA PRO A 190 -20.52 -14.81 -16.85
C PRO A 190 -21.32 -16.03 -17.31
N LYS A 191 -20.90 -16.68 -18.42
CA LYS A 191 -21.51 -17.93 -18.89
C LYS A 191 -21.37 -19.09 -17.90
N VAL A 192 -20.48 -18.97 -16.89
CA VAL A 192 -20.41 -19.97 -15.82
C VAL A 192 -21.72 -20.14 -15.06
N PHE A 193 -22.55 -19.09 -14.99
CA PHE A 193 -23.89 -19.20 -14.44
C PHE A 193 -24.78 -20.18 -15.24
N THR A 194 -24.76 -20.06 -16.55
CA THR A 194 -25.53 -20.98 -17.43
C THR A 194 -25.00 -22.40 -17.29
N SER A 195 -23.69 -22.56 -17.24
CA SER A 195 -23.05 -23.86 -17.00
C SER A 195 -23.47 -24.43 -15.64
N PHE A 196 -23.49 -23.61 -14.58
CA PHE A 196 -23.92 -24.02 -13.26
C PHE A 196 -25.39 -24.50 -13.21
N VAL A 197 -26.29 -23.73 -13.81
CA VAL A 197 -27.73 -24.10 -13.89
C VAL A 197 -27.91 -25.45 -14.59
N ASN A 198 -27.19 -25.66 -15.71
CA ASN A 198 -27.28 -26.90 -16.49
C ASN A 198 -26.63 -28.09 -15.74
N ASP A 199 -25.42 -27.93 -15.23
CA ASP A 199 -24.65 -29.00 -14.59
C ASP A 199 -25.29 -29.52 -13.30
N PHE A 200 -25.92 -28.64 -12.53
CA PHE A 200 -26.58 -28.99 -11.28
C PHE A 200 -28.09 -29.17 -11.44
N ASN A 201 -28.62 -28.99 -12.65
CA ASN A 201 -30.03 -29.10 -12.96
C ASN A 201 -30.89 -28.22 -12.02
N ILE A 202 -30.55 -26.94 -11.96
CA ILE A 202 -31.19 -25.99 -11.05
C ILE A 202 -32.59 -25.65 -11.59
N ALA A 203 -33.63 -26.17 -10.92
CA ALA A 203 -35.03 -25.94 -11.28
C ALA A 203 -35.54 -24.57 -10.80
N THR A 204 -35.05 -24.08 -9.66
CA THR A 204 -35.53 -22.85 -9.05
C THR A 204 -34.34 -21.93 -8.72
N LYS A 205 -34.39 -20.71 -9.21
CA LYS A 205 -33.48 -19.61 -8.85
C LYS A 205 -34.16 -18.75 -7.77
N ILE A 206 -33.42 -18.39 -6.73
CA ILE A 206 -33.88 -17.48 -5.71
C ILE A 206 -33.41 -16.09 -6.07
N HIS A 207 -34.32 -15.14 -6.16
CA HIS A 207 -34.02 -13.76 -6.45
C HIS A 207 -34.06 -12.92 -5.17
N LEU A 208 -33.05 -12.06 -4.97
CA LEU A 208 -33.08 -11.03 -3.95
C LEU A 208 -33.89 -9.86 -4.49
N GLU A 209 -35.12 -9.70 -4.02
CA GLU A 209 -36.08 -8.76 -4.59
C GLU A 209 -36.00 -7.36 -4.01
N GLU A 210 -35.16 -7.14 -3.01
CA GLU A 210 -34.99 -5.83 -2.37
C GLU A 210 -33.56 -5.30 -2.55
N ASN A 211 -33.44 -4.11 -3.13
CA ASN A 211 -32.22 -3.34 -3.15
C ASN A 211 -32.22 -2.36 -1.95
N ARG A 212 -31.37 -2.64 -0.96
CA ARG A 212 -31.28 -1.85 0.28
C ARG A 212 -30.18 -0.81 0.26
N ARG A 213 -29.31 -0.82 -0.75
CA ARG A 213 -28.17 0.09 -0.87
C ARG A 213 -28.53 1.36 -1.61
N CYS A 214 -28.99 1.17 -2.82
CA CYS A 214 -29.14 2.22 -3.83
C CYS A 214 -30.52 2.86 -3.76
N PRO A 215 -30.64 4.20 -3.84
CA PRO A 215 -31.93 4.86 -3.98
C PRO A 215 -32.68 4.42 -5.24
N SER A 216 -34.00 4.50 -5.21
CA SER A 216 -34.89 4.00 -6.28
C SER A 216 -34.65 4.69 -7.63
N ASP A 217 -34.42 5.98 -7.62
CA ASP A 217 -34.12 6.78 -8.82
C ASP A 217 -32.74 6.44 -9.42
N VAL A 218 -31.73 6.30 -8.59
CA VAL A 218 -30.37 5.86 -9.02
C VAL A 218 -30.43 4.45 -9.57
N PHE A 219 -31.17 3.56 -8.90
CA PHE A 219 -31.31 2.18 -9.37
C PHE A 219 -32.08 2.10 -10.70
N ALA A 220 -33.18 2.84 -10.83
CA ALA A 220 -33.94 2.89 -12.07
C ALA A 220 -33.10 3.39 -13.25
N LEU A 221 -32.25 4.42 -13.00
CA LEU A 221 -31.33 4.94 -14.01
C LEU A 221 -30.27 3.91 -14.40
N ALA A 222 -29.65 3.27 -13.43
CA ALA A 222 -28.66 2.21 -13.66
C ALA A 222 -29.28 1.02 -14.43
N ARG A 223 -30.52 0.68 -14.12
CA ARG A 223 -31.27 -0.34 -14.87
C ARG A 223 -31.51 0.04 -16.32
N LYS A 224 -31.82 1.31 -16.58
CA LYS A 224 -32.01 1.82 -17.95
C LYS A 224 -30.78 1.63 -18.82
N LEU A 225 -29.57 1.88 -18.25
CA LEU A 225 -28.31 1.63 -18.92
C LEU A 225 -28.15 0.13 -19.28
N MET A 226 -28.53 -0.77 -18.36
CA MET A 226 -28.37 -2.22 -18.58
C MET A 226 -29.35 -2.82 -19.58
N LEU A 227 -30.42 -2.13 -19.95
CA LEU A 227 -31.34 -2.58 -20.99
C LEU A 227 -30.68 -2.73 -22.38
N ALA A 228 -29.57 -2.05 -22.59
CA ALA A 228 -28.78 -2.14 -23.82
C ALA A 228 -27.83 -3.37 -23.88
N ASN A 229 -27.68 -4.10 -22.79
CA ASN A 229 -26.91 -5.34 -22.73
C ASN A 229 -27.79 -6.56 -22.95
N THR A 230 -27.22 -7.62 -23.49
CA THR A 230 -27.89 -8.91 -23.61
C THR A 230 -27.95 -9.59 -22.25
N PRO A 231 -29.14 -9.87 -21.68
CA PRO A 231 -29.23 -10.54 -20.38
C PRO A 231 -28.82 -12.01 -20.51
N ILE A 232 -28.10 -12.54 -19.51
CA ILE A 232 -27.77 -13.97 -19.43
C ILE A 232 -29.01 -14.78 -19.06
N PHE A 233 -29.85 -14.24 -18.19
CA PHE A 233 -31.11 -14.85 -17.78
C PHE A 233 -32.30 -14.01 -18.23
N ALA A 234 -33.10 -14.57 -19.12
CA ALA A 234 -34.32 -13.88 -19.62
C ALA A 234 -35.40 -13.74 -18.55
N ASP A 235 -35.39 -14.60 -17.55
CA ASP A 235 -36.34 -14.68 -16.43
C ASP A 235 -35.86 -13.89 -15.16
N ARG A 236 -34.92 -12.99 -15.33
CA ARG A 236 -34.38 -12.16 -14.26
C ARG A 236 -35.49 -11.30 -13.61
N ILE A 237 -35.61 -11.41 -12.28
CA ILE A 237 -36.44 -10.50 -11.48
C ILE A 237 -35.60 -9.28 -11.10
N ILE A 238 -36.12 -8.09 -11.42
CA ILE A 238 -35.47 -6.83 -11.08
C ILE A 238 -35.80 -6.48 -9.64
N PRO A 239 -34.79 -6.28 -8.75
CA PRO A 239 -35.04 -5.90 -7.37
C PRO A 239 -35.78 -4.54 -7.27
N ARG A 240 -36.59 -4.38 -6.23
CA ARG A 240 -37.21 -3.11 -5.90
C ARG A 240 -36.29 -2.29 -5.01
N ALA A 241 -36.19 -0.99 -5.26
CA ALA A 241 -35.54 -0.04 -4.40
C ALA A 241 -36.60 0.96 -3.93
N ASP A 242 -36.95 0.92 -2.64
CA ASP A 242 -38.08 1.71 -2.13
C ASP A 242 -37.64 3.07 -1.56
N ARG A 243 -36.35 3.22 -1.26
CA ARG A 243 -35.80 4.44 -0.69
C ARG A 243 -35.52 5.46 -1.80
N ALA A 244 -36.13 6.64 -1.76
CA ALA A 244 -35.77 7.75 -2.63
C ALA A 244 -34.43 8.37 -2.21
N SER A 245 -33.71 8.97 -3.16
CA SER A 245 -32.54 9.79 -2.86
C SER A 245 -32.98 11.11 -2.19
N THR A 246 -32.14 11.64 -1.31
CA THR A 246 -32.35 12.96 -0.72
C THR A 246 -32.06 14.06 -1.73
N PHE A 247 -31.17 13.80 -2.68
CA PHE A 247 -30.73 14.74 -3.70
C PHE A 247 -31.06 14.19 -5.09
N PRO A 248 -31.46 15.06 -6.04
CA PRO A 248 -31.70 14.63 -7.40
C PRO A 248 -30.39 14.19 -8.06
N ILE A 249 -30.48 13.23 -8.97
CA ILE A 249 -29.35 12.84 -9.80
C ILE A 249 -28.93 14.02 -10.65
N SER A 250 -27.65 14.38 -10.60
CA SER A 250 -27.09 15.49 -11.37
C SER A 250 -26.20 14.96 -12.49
N THR A 251 -26.40 15.47 -13.70
CA THR A 251 -25.52 15.19 -14.84
C THR A 251 -25.06 16.53 -15.40
N LEU A 252 -23.74 16.76 -15.37
CA LEU A 252 -23.15 18.05 -15.66
C LEU A 252 -22.16 17.95 -16.81
N ALA A 253 -22.11 19.01 -17.63
CA ALA A 253 -21.17 19.16 -18.73
C ALA A 253 -20.32 20.41 -18.52
N PHE A 254 -19.03 20.26 -18.71
CA PHE A 254 -18.02 21.32 -18.62
C PHE A 254 -17.27 21.42 -19.96
N ASP A 255 -16.69 22.54 -20.24
CA ASP A 255 -15.85 22.70 -21.42
C ASP A 255 -14.47 22.04 -21.22
N THR A 256 -13.93 22.13 -20.02
CA THR A 256 -12.60 21.63 -19.68
C THR A 256 -12.62 20.78 -18.40
N ASP A 257 -11.57 19.97 -18.24
CA ASP A 257 -11.32 19.20 -17.03
C ASP A 257 -10.98 20.09 -15.82
N ASP A 258 -10.36 21.26 -16.03
CA ASP A 258 -10.09 22.23 -14.95
C ASP A 258 -11.37 22.80 -14.35
N GLU A 259 -12.38 23.11 -15.18
CA GLU A 259 -13.70 23.57 -14.72
C GLU A 259 -14.44 22.46 -13.95
N GLU A 260 -14.38 21.22 -14.46
CA GLU A 260 -14.95 20.03 -13.81
C GLU A 260 -14.36 19.84 -12.42
N GLU A 261 -13.04 19.89 -12.29
CA GLU A 261 -12.30 19.74 -11.04
C GLU A 261 -12.63 20.85 -10.03
N ALA A 262 -12.62 22.10 -10.48
CA ALA A 262 -12.95 23.25 -9.64
C ALA A 262 -14.39 23.19 -9.11
N TRP A 263 -15.33 22.77 -9.95
CA TRP A 263 -16.72 22.60 -9.55
C TRP A 263 -16.87 21.48 -8.50
N MET A 264 -16.24 20.33 -8.71
CA MET A 264 -16.31 19.22 -7.77
C MET A 264 -15.74 19.58 -6.39
N VAL A 265 -14.61 20.29 -6.39
CA VAL A 265 -14.01 20.81 -5.15
C VAL A 265 -14.98 21.73 -4.40
N ALA A 266 -15.60 22.66 -5.11
CA ALA A 266 -16.55 23.61 -4.53
C ALA A 266 -17.81 22.91 -4.02
N ASP A 267 -18.37 21.97 -4.79
CA ASP A 267 -19.58 21.24 -4.45
C ASP A 267 -19.40 20.33 -3.24
N ILE A 268 -18.30 19.59 -3.19
CA ILE A 268 -17.99 18.68 -2.08
C ILE A 268 -17.67 19.47 -0.81
N ARG A 269 -16.98 20.61 -0.91
CA ARG A 269 -16.75 21.49 0.23
C ARG A 269 -18.07 22.03 0.76
N ARG A 270 -18.93 22.53 -0.11
CA ARG A 270 -20.25 23.03 0.28
C ARG A 270 -21.08 21.93 0.95
N ASP A 271 -21.09 20.71 0.41
CA ASP A 271 -21.83 19.58 1.01
C ASP A 271 -21.28 19.21 2.41
N HIS A 272 -19.97 19.33 2.60
CA HIS A 272 -19.35 19.16 3.91
C HIS A 272 -19.75 20.27 4.89
N ASP A 273 -19.61 21.53 4.47
CA ASP A 273 -19.80 22.70 5.34
C ASP A 273 -21.27 22.94 5.67
N GLU A 274 -22.18 22.76 4.71
CA GLU A 274 -23.61 23.03 4.89
C GLU A 274 -24.41 21.83 5.43
N HIS A 275 -24.02 20.60 5.07
CA HIS A 275 -24.77 19.40 5.43
C HIS A 275 -24.04 18.49 6.42
N GLY A 276 -22.81 18.82 6.83
CA GLY A 276 -22.04 18.09 7.85
C GLY A 276 -21.60 16.69 7.40
N HIS A 277 -21.53 16.42 6.08
CA HIS A 277 -21.07 15.14 5.60
C HIS A 277 -19.57 14.97 5.81
N ARG A 278 -19.17 13.80 6.27
CA ARG A 278 -17.74 13.49 6.46
C ARG A 278 -17.08 13.32 5.11
N TRP A 279 -15.80 13.70 5.02
CA TRP A 279 -15.00 13.49 3.80
C TRP A 279 -15.01 12.04 3.30
N GLY A 280 -15.00 11.07 4.22
CA GLY A 280 -15.01 9.65 3.89
C GLY A 280 -16.34 9.11 3.35
N ASP A 281 -17.42 9.88 3.47
CA ASP A 281 -18.72 9.53 2.89
C ASP A 281 -18.79 9.80 1.40
N VAL A 282 -17.75 10.46 0.82
CA VAL A 282 -17.65 10.89 -0.57
C VAL A 282 -16.68 10.00 -1.34
N ALA A 283 -17.09 9.56 -2.53
CA ALA A 283 -16.22 8.87 -3.49
C ALA A 283 -16.33 9.50 -4.90
N LEU A 284 -15.16 9.72 -5.50
CA LEU A 284 -15.03 10.08 -6.90
C LEU A 284 -14.55 8.87 -7.69
N LEU A 285 -15.34 8.45 -8.65
CA LEU A 285 -15.14 7.24 -9.44
C LEU A 285 -14.76 7.60 -10.87
N TYR A 286 -13.63 7.10 -11.32
CA TYR A 286 -13.10 7.38 -12.66
C TYR A 286 -12.59 6.10 -13.34
N ARG A 287 -12.35 6.18 -14.65
CA ARG A 287 -11.88 5.03 -15.45
C ARG A 287 -10.36 4.90 -15.45
N LYS A 288 -9.63 6.00 -15.62
CA LYS A 288 -8.19 6.03 -15.78
C LYS A 288 -7.51 6.77 -14.62
N HIS A 289 -6.32 6.31 -14.24
CA HIS A 289 -5.57 6.87 -13.11
C HIS A 289 -5.12 8.32 -13.30
N ASP A 290 -4.94 8.79 -14.54
CA ASP A 290 -4.60 10.18 -14.82
C ASP A 290 -5.67 11.16 -14.31
N ILE A 291 -6.95 10.84 -14.48
CA ILE A 291 -8.06 11.62 -13.89
C ILE A 291 -7.93 11.65 -12.35
N GLY A 292 -7.70 10.49 -11.74
CA GLY A 292 -7.56 10.41 -10.28
C GLY A 292 -6.42 11.25 -9.74
N SER A 293 -5.28 11.27 -10.44
CA SER A 293 -4.12 12.08 -10.05
C SER A 293 -4.38 13.58 -10.13
N ARG A 294 -5.11 14.04 -11.15
CA ARG A 294 -5.51 15.44 -11.28
C ARG A 294 -6.51 15.85 -10.19
N LEU A 295 -7.52 15.02 -9.95
CA LEU A 295 -8.47 15.24 -8.86
C LEU A 295 -7.77 15.33 -7.50
N GLU A 296 -6.83 14.41 -7.23
CA GLU A 296 -6.04 14.47 -6.00
C GLU A 296 -5.35 15.83 -5.85
N ALA A 297 -4.69 16.31 -6.91
CA ALA A 297 -4.05 17.61 -6.91
C ALA A 297 -5.04 18.76 -6.63
N ALA A 298 -6.20 18.76 -7.30
CA ALA A 298 -7.21 19.78 -7.13
C ALA A 298 -7.77 19.82 -5.69
N PHE A 299 -8.09 18.65 -5.11
CA PHE A 299 -8.61 18.56 -3.75
C PHE A 299 -7.59 18.99 -2.70
N LEU A 300 -6.37 18.59 -2.89
CA LEU A 300 -5.31 18.93 -1.95
C LEU A 300 -4.91 20.41 -2.05
N ASN A 301 -4.90 21.00 -3.26
CA ASN A 301 -4.73 22.45 -3.43
C ASN A 301 -5.85 23.24 -2.74
N ALA A 302 -7.03 22.67 -2.66
CA ALA A 302 -8.16 23.24 -1.95
C ALA A 302 -8.15 22.95 -0.43
N GLY A 303 -7.14 22.25 0.10
CA GLY A 303 -7.07 21.89 1.52
C GLY A 303 -8.10 20.82 1.94
N ILE A 304 -8.67 20.08 0.97
CA ILE A 304 -9.62 18.99 1.25
C ILE A 304 -8.84 17.69 1.38
N PRO A 305 -8.91 16.99 2.51
CA PRO A 305 -8.22 15.73 2.68
C PRO A 305 -8.79 14.68 1.73
N CYS A 306 -7.96 14.16 0.85
CA CYS A 306 -8.35 13.12 -0.07
C CYS A 306 -7.34 11.98 -0.11
N ARG A 307 -7.75 10.83 -0.64
CA ARG A 307 -6.89 9.67 -0.85
C ARG A 307 -7.10 9.10 -2.23
N LEU A 308 -6.06 9.12 -3.02
CA LEU A 308 -6.01 8.40 -4.28
C LEU A 308 -5.82 6.91 -3.98
N ALA A 309 -6.87 6.13 -4.17
CA ALA A 309 -6.77 4.69 -4.13
C ALA A 309 -6.11 4.18 -5.43
N GLN A 310 -4.81 4.36 -5.53
CA GLN A 310 -4.05 3.59 -6.50
C GLN A 310 -4.02 2.17 -5.98
N GLY A 311 -4.56 1.24 -6.73
CA GLY A 311 -4.47 -0.20 -6.44
C GLY A 311 -3.03 -0.67 -6.57
N ARG A 312 -2.13 -0.12 -5.75
CA ARG A 312 -0.77 -0.63 -5.63
C ARG A 312 -0.83 -1.86 -4.75
N ALA A 313 -0.41 -2.96 -5.32
CA ALA A 313 -0.14 -4.15 -4.56
C ALA A 313 0.80 -3.81 -3.39
N LEU A 314 0.70 -4.56 -2.30
CA LEU A 314 1.65 -4.44 -1.17
C LEU A 314 3.12 -4.42 -1.65
N ALA A 315 3.41 -5.17 -2.73
CA ALA A 315 4.72 -5.26 -3.35
C ALA A 315 5.19 -4.00 -4.12
N ASP A 316 4.32 -3.02 -4.34
CA ASP A 316 4.69 -1.78 -5.04
C ASP A 316 5.32 -0.74 -4.12
N ASP A 317 5.21 -0.94 -2.80
CA ASP A 317 5.97 -0.15 -1.84
C ASP A 317 7.44 -0.57 -1.88
N PRO A 318 8.40 0.35 -2.08
CA PRO A 318 9.81 0.01 -2.23
C PRO A 318 10.40 -0.77 -1.05
N VAL A 319 9.96 -0.46 0.18
CA VAL A 319 10.43 -1.16 1.37
C VAL A 319 9.84 -2.56 1.44
N VAL A 320 8.54 -2.69 1.15
CA VAL A 320 7.87 -3.99 1.08
C VAL A 320 8.43 -4.81 -0.08
N ALA A 321 8.67 -4.20 -1.23
CA ALA A 321 9.33 -4.86 -2.37
C ALA A 321 10.70 -5.42 -1.98
N TYR A 322 11.50 -4.63 -1.22
CA TYR A 322 12.76 -5.10 -0.68
C TYR A 322 12.58 -6.28 0.27
N VAL A 323 11.67 -6.17 1.24
CA VAL A 323 11.41 -7.24 2.21
C VAL A 323 10.97 -8.53 1.51
N LEU A 324 10.05 -8.44 0.56
CA LEU A 324 9.59 -9.59 -0.22
C LEU A 324 10.69 -10.18 -1.10
N ALA A 325 11.50 -9.34 -1.74
CA ALA A 325 12.63 -9.79 -2.55
C ALA A 325 13.71 -10.48 -1.69
N ALA A 326 14.04 -9.90 -0.54
CA ALA A 326 14.98 -10.47 0.41
C ALA A 326 14.46 -11.80 1.01
N ALA A 327 13.19 -11.84 1.41
CA ALA A 327 12.53 -13.04 1.92
C ALA A 327 12.52 -14.18 0.88
N ARG A 328 12.31 -13.86 -0.40
CA ARG A 328 12.37 -14.83 -1.52
C ARG A 328 13.78 -15.39 -1.70
N VAL A 329 14.81 -14.55 -1.64
CA VAL A 329 16.21 -15.00 -1.70
C VAL A 329 16.57 -15.90 -0.51
N ILE A 330 16.04 -15.62 0.67
CA ILE A 330 16.24 -16.44 1.87
C ILE A 330 15.53 -17.80 1.73
N ALA A 331 14.28 -17.79 1.24
CA ALA A 331 13.49 -19.01 1.06
C ALA A 331 13.99 -19.89 -0.10
N PHE A 332 14.48 -19.26 -1.17
CA PHE A 332 14.88 -19.90 -2.42
C PHE A 332 16.25 -19.39 -2.88
N PRO A 333 17.34 -19.69 -2.16
CA PRO A 333 18.66 -19.10 -2.40
C PRO A 333 19.26 -19.44 -3.76
N ASP A 334 18.88 -20.57 -4.35
CA ASP A 334 19.37 -21.05 -5.65
C ASP A 334 18.54 -20.52 -6.82
N ASP A 335 17.40 -19.87 -6.57
CA ASP A 335 16.57 -19.35 -7.66
C ASP A 335 17.16 -18.07 -8.26
N VAL A 336 17.55 -18.18 -9.54
CA VAL A 336 18.18 -17.09 -10.29
C VAL A 336 17.24 -15.92 -10.52
N VAL A 337 15.94 -16.19 -10.74
CA VAL A 337 14.95 -15.15 -11.04
C VAL A 337 14.66 -14.32 -9.78
N TYR A 338 14.53 -14.94 -8.62
CA TYR A 338 14.38 -14.22 -7.35
C TYR A 338 15.63 -13.41 -7.01
N ARG A 339 16.81 -13.91 -7.32
CA ARG A 339 18.06 -13.19 -7.15
C ARG A 339 18.15 -11.98 -8.08
N GLU A 340 17.74 -12.12 -9.33
CA GLU A 340 17.69 -11.02 -10.30
C GLU A 340 16.64 -9.98 -9.86
N ALA A 341 15.47 -10.41 -9.35
CA ALA A 341 14.45 -9.53 -8.79
C ALA A 341 14.97 -8.75 -7.58
N PHE A 342 15.76 -9.37 -6.70
CA PHE A 342 16.41 -8.69 -5.60
C PHE A 342 17.36 -7.59 -6.08
N PHE A 343 18.25 -7.88 -7.05
CA PHE A 343 19.16 -6.87 -7.60
C PHE A 343 18.40 -5.73 -8.28
N ARG A 344 17.25 -5.99 -8.91
CA ARG A 344 16.39 -4.96 -9.49
C ARG A 344 15.85 -3.99 -8.44
N VAL A 345 15.54 -4.47 -7.24
CA VAL A 345 15.03 -3.63 -6.14
C VAL A 345 16.13 -2.79 -5.51
N VAL A 346 17.34 -3.36 -5.35
CA VAL A 346 18.41 -2.70 -4.59
C VAL A 346 19.36 -1.85 -5.44
N LEU A 347 19.37 -2.04 -6.77
CA LEU A 347 20.18 -1.24 -7.68
C LEU A 347 19.36 -0.14 -8.36
N PRO A 348 19.98 0.99 -8.73
CA PRO A 348 19.36 1.95 -9.61
C PRO A 348 18.91 1.28 -10.92
N ARG A 349 17.72 1.63 -11.40
CA ARG A 349 17.11 0.98 -12.57
C ARG A 349 18.01 0.99 -13.79
N ALA A 350 18.62 2.14 -14.12
CA ALA A 350 19.53 2.25 -15.27
C ALA A 350 20.74 1.32 -15.14
N LEU A 351 21.31 1.22 -13.94
CA LEU A 351 22.44 0.33 -13.66
C LEU A 351 22.04 -1.14 -13.75
N PHE A 352 20.86 -1.49 -13.23
CA PHE A 352 20.34 -2.85 -13.36
C PHE A 352 20.11 -3.22 -14.83
N ASP A 353 19.42 -2.36 -15.59
CA ASP A 353 19.11 -2.61 -17.01
C ASP A 353 20.40 -2.74 -17.84
N GLU A 354 21.42 -1.91 -17.58
CA GLU A 354 22.76 -2.02 -18.21
C GLU A 354 23.46 -3.35 -17.87
N ALA A 355 23.46 -3.71 -16.59
CA ALA A 355 24.07 -4.95 -16.12
C ALA A 355 23.37 -6.18 -16.71
N GLN A 356 22.05 -6.13 -16.79
CA GLN A 356 21.22 -7.19 -17.38
C GLN A 356 21.52 -7.35 -18.87
N ALA A 357 21.55 -6.26 -19.65
CA ALA A 357 21.85 -6.30 -21.06
C ALA A 357 23.27 -6.87 -21.34
N LYS A 358 24.26 -6.47 -20.52
CA LYS A 358 25.61 -7.01 -20.60
C LYS A 358 25.71 -8.48 -20.19
N ALA A 359 24.91 -8.91 -19.21
CA ALA A 359 24.84 -10.30 -18.80
C ALA A 359 24.27 -11.18 -19.92
N GLU A 360 23.19 -10.74 -20.56
CA GLU A 360 22.55 -11.42 -21.69
C GLU A 360 23.50 -11.51 -22.90
N GLY A 361 24.14 -10.40 -23.30
CA GLY A 361 25.08 -10.35 -24.41
C GLY A 361 26.32 -11.21 -24.20
N SER A 362 26.74 -11.43 -22.97
CA SER A 362 27.89 -12.26 -22.60
C SER A 362 27.54 -13.69 -22.15
N GLN A 363 26.26 -14.03 -22.11
CA GLN A 363 25.73 -15.28 -21.56
C GLN A 363 26.19 -15.57 -20.11
N ARG A 364 26.43 -14.54 -19.34
CA ARG A 364 26.83 -14.63 -17.91
C ARG A 364 25.62 -14.50 -16.99
N GLU A 365 25.70 -15.15 -15.85
CA GLU A 365 24.75 -14.85 -14.77
C GLU A 365 24.90 -13.39 -14.34
N LEU A 366 23.79 -12.68 -14.09
CA LEU A 366 23.77 -11.25 -13.71
C LEU A 366 24.69 -10.96 -12.52
N ARG A 367 24.71 -11.83 -11.50
CA ARG A 367 25.58 -11.69 -10.34
C ARG A 367 27.09 -11.66 -10.73
N LEU A 368 27.49 -12.54 -11.64
CA LEU A 368 28.86 -12.59 -12.13
C LEU A 368 29.18 -11.38 -13.00
N GLN A 369 28.21 -10.92 -13.77
CA GLN A 369 28.35 -9.69 -14.56
C GLN A 369 28.49 -8.46 -13.68
N LEU A 370 27.68 -8.33 -12.62
CA LEU A 370 27.82 -7.26 -11.63
C LEU A 370 29.19 -7.27 -10.96
N ARG A 371 29.69 -8.46 -10.53
CA ARG A 371 31.05 -8.55 -9.99
C ARG A 371 32.10 -8.09 -11.01
N PHE A 372 31.99 -8.52 -12.26
CA PHE A 372 32.89 -8.12 -13.31
C PHE A 372 32.86 -6.59 -13.52
N MET A 373 31.68 -5.99 -13.64
CA MET A 373 31.53 -4.52 -13.77
C MET A 373 32.18 -3.79 -12.59
N ALA A 374 31.95 -4.25 -11.36
CA ALA A 374 32.57 -3.64 -10.17
C ALA A 374 34.09 -3.76 -10.12
N THR A 375 34.70 -4.72 -10.83
CA THR A 375 36.17 -4.86 -10.95
C THR A 375 36.75 -3.98 -12.03
N GLN A 376 35.97 -3.61 -13.04
CA GLN A 376 36.44 -2.74 -14.13
C GLN A 376 36.45 -1.26 -13.76
N LEU A 377 35.73 -0.86 -12.70
CA LEU A 377 35.62 0.52 -12.24
C LEU A 377 36.55 0.77 -11.05
N PRO A 378 37.04 2.01 -10.89
CA PRO A 378 37.81 2.40 -9.71
C PRO A 378 37.07 2.08 -8.40
N LYS A 379 37.79 1.79 -7.31
CA LYS A 379 37.17 1.48 -6.02
C LYS A 379 36.30 2.62 -5.45
N VAL A 380 36.64 3.85 -5.81
CA VAL A 380 35.96 5.07 -5.39
C VAL A 380 34.77 5.44 -6.29
N ASP A 381 34.62 4.78 -7.41
CA ASP A 381 33.49 4.99 -8.31
C ASP A 381 32.15 4.63 -7.63
N GLU A 382 31.15 5.50 -7.76
CA GLU A 382 29.86 5.34 -7.09
C GLU A 382 29.10 4.11 -7.62
N THR A 383 29.14 3.88 -8.93
CA THR A 383 28.54 2.69 -9.56
C THR A 383 29.16 1.41 -9.00
N ALA A 384 30.49 1.39 -8.88
CA ALA A 384 31.21 0.26 -8.30
C ALA A 384 30.86 0.06 -6.82
N ARG A 385 30.63 1.14 -6.06
CA ARG A 385 30.19 1.06 -4.65
C ARG A 385 28.77 0.52 -4.55
N GLN A 386 27.85 1.00 -5.37
CA GLN A 386 26.46 0.51 -5.38
C GLN A 386 26.40 -0.99 -5.71
N ILE A 387 27.13 -1.41 -6.73
CA ILE A 387 27.20 -2.85 -7.08
C ILE A 387 27.78 -3.67 -5.91
N ARG A 388 28.88 -3.22 -5.29
CA ARG A 388 29.49 -3.95 -4.17
C ARG A 388 28.56 -4.02 -2.96
N ARG A 389 27.82 -2.94 -2.64
CA ARG A 389 26.81 -2.93 -1.58
C ARG A 389 25.72 -3.95 -1.88
N ALA A 390 25.13 -3.91 -3.08
CA ALA A 390 24.07 -4.84 -3.46
C ALA A 390 24.54 -6.32 -3.39
N LEU A 391 25.76 -6.61 -3.82
CA LEU A 391 26.36 -7.96 -3.73
C LEU A 391 26.63 -8.35 -2.27
N ALA A 392 27.06 -7.42 -1.42
CA ALA A 392 27.28 -7.67 0.01
C ALA A 392 25.94 -7.92 0.72
N ASP A 393 24.94 -7.11 0.45
CA ASP A 393 23.60 -7.27 1.00
C ASP A 393 23.00 -8.64 0.64
N TRP A 394 23.06 -9.00 -0.64
CA TRP A 394 22.64 -10.32 -1.09
C TRP A 394 23.34 -11.45 -0.35
N LYS A 395 24.68 -11.38 -0.21
CA LYS A 395 25.47 -12.40 0.50
C LYS A 395 25.09 -12.48 1.99
N ASN A 396 24.73 -11.36 2.61
CA ASN A 396 24.37 -11.32 4.02
C ASN A 396 22.96 -11.88 4.28
N LEU A 397 22.05 -11.91 3.30
CA LEU A 397 20.68 -12.39 3.49
C LEU A 397 20.64 -13.86 3.96
N GLU A 398 21.52 -14.71 3.46
CA GLU A 398 21.60 -16.10 3.90
C GLU A 398 21.96 -16.22 5.39
N ALA A 399 22.91 -15.40 5.85
CA ALA A 399 23.28 -15.35 7.25
C ALA A 399 22.13 -14.83 8.14
N VAL A 400 21.42 -13.80 7.65
CA VAL A 400 20.24 -13.23 8.34
C VAL A 400 19.13 -14.27 8.47
N GLY A 401 18.83 -15.01 7.41
CA GLY A 401 17.84 -16.09 7.46
C GLY A 401 18.16 -17.17 8.49
N ARG A 402 19.45 -17.49 8.71
CA ARG A 402 19.88 -18.48 9.71
C ARG A 402 19.87 -17.96 11.14
N GLN A 403 19.90 -16.65 11.36
CA GLN A 403 19.90 -16.03 12.70
C GLN A 403 18.52 -15.97 13.35
N HIS A 404 17.45 -16.10 12.57
CA HIS A 404 16.09 -16.01 13.04
C HIS A 404 15.40 -17.37 13.07
N THR A 405 14.64 -17.59 14.11
CA THR A 405 13.81 -18.81 14.29
C THR A 405 12.32 -18.52 14.06
N THR A 406 11.94 -17.24 14.04
CA THR A 406 10.54 -16.79 13.87
C THR A 406 10.40 -15.87 12.65
N LEU A 407 9.27 -15.97 11.97
CA LEU A 407 8.94 -15.11 10.83
C LEU A 407 8.88 -13.64 11.23
N THR A 408 8.27 -13.33 12.36
CA THR A 408 8.16 -11.96 12.89
C THR A 408 9.55 -11.34 13.13
N GLY A 409 10.47 -12.10 13.73
CA GLY A 409 11.84 -11.64 13.95
C GLY A 409 12.57 -11.36 12.63
N LEU A 410 12.47 -12.28 11.67
CA LEU A 410 13.07 -12.11 10.34
C LEU A 410 12.52 -10.88 9.61
N ILE A 411 11.19 -10.74 9.54
CA ILE A 411 10.57 -9.60 8.84
C ILE A 411 10.90 -8.27 9.53
N THR A 412 10.95 -8.24 10.85
CA THR A 412 11.35 -7.04 11.61
C THR A 412 12.80 -6.67 11.30
N GLU A 413 13.72 -7.64 11.25
CA GLU A 413 15.10 -7.41 10.84
C GLU A 413 15.18 -6.83 9.42
N LEU A 414 14.46 -7.44 8.46
CA LEU A 414 14.46 -6.96 7.07
C LEU A 414 13.89 -5.54 6.95
N LEU A 415 12.86 -5.20 7.71
CA LEU A 415 12.27 -3.86 7.75
C LEU A 415 13.21 -2.82 8.38
N SER A 416 14.06 -3.24 9.30
CA SER A 416 15.01 -2.34 9.98
C SER A 416 16.28 -2.08 9.16
N ARG A 417 16.52 -2.84 8.11
CA ARG A 417 17.76 -2.73 7.32
C ARG A 417 17.74 -1.53 6.39
N ARG A 418 18.84 -0.81 6.37
CA ARG A 418 19.12 0.20 5.35
C ARG A 418 19.90 -0.45 4.21
N VAL A 419 19.32 -0.44 3.02
CA VAL A 419 19.94 -1.04 1.84
C VAL A 419 20.05 0.02 0.74
N GLY A 420 21.26 0.47 0.47
CA GLY A 420 21.51 1.51 -0.52
C GLY A 420 20.79 2.82 -0.21
N LYS A 421 19.87 3.23 -1.08
CA LYS A 421 18.98 4.39 -0.89
C LYS A 421 17.63 4.00 -0.25
N LEU A 422 17.34 2.71 -0.14
CA LEU A 422 16.17 2.24 0.59
C LEU A 422 16.43 2.44 2.07
N ARG A 423 15.55 3.20 2.71
CA ARG A 423 15.60 3.41 4.15
C ARG A 423 14.79 2.35 4.85
N SER A 424 15.18 2.05 6.08
CA SER A 424 14.41 1.16 6.91
C SER A 424 13.01 1.76 7.13
N VAL A 425 12.02 0.90 7.24
CA VAL A 425 10.65 1.30 7.62
C VAL A 425 10.61 1.94 9.01
N LEU A 426 11.63 1.65 9.84
CA LEU A 426 11.79 2.23 11.17
C LEU A 426 12.57 3.56 11.14
N ASP A 427 13.03 4.00 10.00
CA ASP A 427 13.73 5.25 9.83
C ASP A 427 12.75 6.37 9.52
N ASP A 428 12.53 7.23 10.46
CA ASP A 428 11.57 8.34 10.41
C ASP A 428 11.97 9.49 9.47
N ARG A 429 13.01 9.33 8.67
CA ARG A 429 13.41 10.39 7.75
C ARG A 429 12.67 10.26 6.44
N HIS A 430 11.95 11.30 6.11
CA HIS A 430 11.13 11.46 4.92
C HIS A 430 11.88 11.60 3.60
N ASP A 431 13.00 10.92 3.40
CA ASP A 431 13.77 11.07 2.17
C ASP A 431 13.42 10.10 1.06
N GLU A 432 12.32 9.42 1.16
CA GLU A 432 11.89 8.50 0.12
C GLU A 432 11.24 9.23 -1.04
N LEU A 433 12.01 10.09 -1.57
CA LEU A 433 11.73 10.61 -2.87
C LEU A 433 12.02 9.50 -3.87
N SER A 434 10.97 9.04 -4.50
CA SER A 434 10.87 8.30 -5.74
C SER A 434 12.18 7.86 -6.40
N ASP A 435 12.16 6.74 -7.06
CA ASP A 435 13.25 6.22 -7.88
C ASP A 435 14.10 7.35 -8.50
N PRO A 436 15.36 7.50 -8.09
CA PRO A 436 16.25 8.54 -8.64
C PRO A 436 16.36 8.50 -10.17
N ALA A 437 16.05 7.36 -10.78
CA ALA A 437 16.04 7.24 -12.24
C ALA A 437 14.88 7.97 -12.91
N SER A 438 13.83 8.31 -12.18
CA SER A 438 12.67 9.06 -12.68
C SER A 438 12.77 10.57 -12.42
N LEU A 439 13.78 11.02 -11.67
CA LEU A 439 13.96 12.40 -11.29
C LEU A 439 14.98 13.10 -12.20
N PRO A 440 14.80 14.39 -12.46
CA PRO A 440 15.78 15.18 -13.18
C PRO A 440 17.15 15.22 -12.50
N ASP A 441 18.21 15.44 -13.27
CA ASP A 441 19.59 15.42 -12.78
C ASP A 441 19.87 16.47 -11.68
N VAL A 442 19.16 17.59 -11.69
CA VAL A 442 19.23 18.61 -10.61
C VAL A 442 18.83 18.03 -9.26
N VAL A 443 17.78 17.21 -9.22
CA VAL A 443 17.33 16.57 -7.98
C VAL A 443 18.34 15.52 -7.52
N ARG A 444 18.91 14.76 -8.46
CA ARG A 444 20.00 13.83 -8.16
C ARG A 444 21.24 14.54 -7.60
N LEU A 445 21.55 15.71 -8.15
CA LEU A 445 22.65 16.55 -7.64
C LEU A 445 22.37 16.99 -6.20
N ALA A 446 21.16 17.48 -5.92
CA ALA A 446 20.78 17.91 -4.58
C ALA A 446 20.87 16.76 -3.56
N ASP A 447 20.46 15.54 -3.94
CA ASP A 447 20.60 14.36 -3.10
C ASP A 447 22.07 13.97 -2.86
N ARG A 448 22.92 14.08 -3.89
CA ARG A 448 24.37 13.86 -3.76
C ARG A 448 25.01 14.87 -2.79
N LEU A 449 24.63 16.13 -2.88
CA LEU A 449 25.14 17.20 -2.02
C LEU A 449 24.70 16.99 -0.55
N ARG A 450 23.45 16.57 -0.34
CA ARG A 450 22.96 16.22 1.00
C ARG A 450 23.73 15.04 1.60
N ASP A 451 23.97 13.99 0.80
CA ASP A 451 24.74 12.83 1.22
C ASP A 451 26.21 13.22 1.53
N ALA A 452 26.82 14.04 0.69
CA ALA A 452 28.16 14.58 0.96
C ALA A 452 28.23 15.36 2.29
N ARG A 453 27.20 16.18 2.57
CA ARG A 453 27.08 16.90 3.84
C ARG A 453 26.93 15.94 5.03
N SER A 454 26.04 14.97 4.95
CA SER A 454 25.81 14.00 6.04
C SER A 454 27.06 13.18 6.35
N ARG A 455 27.83 12.84 5.34
CA ARG A 455 29.10 12.09 5.47
C ARG A 455 30.31 13.00 5.76
N ARG A 456 30.13 14.32 5.81
CA ARG A 456 31.20 15.31 5.95
C ARG A 456 32.30 15.19 4.87
N VAL A 457 31.92 14.82 3.66
CA VAL A 457 32.80 14.70 2.53
C VAL A 457 32.92 16.07 1.85
N ALA A 458 34.13 16.47 1.41
CA ALA A 458 34.30 17.70 0.65
C ALA A 458 33.63 17.58 -0.71
N VAL A 459 32.97 18.68 -1.16
CA VAL A 459 32.47 18.83 -2.52
C VAL A 459 33.46 19.63 -3.32
N TRP A 460 34.01 19.04 -4.36
CA TRP A 460 34.92 19.71 -5.24
C TRP A 460 34.18 20.37 -6.40
N ILE A 461 34.45 21.67 -6.58
CA ILE A 461 33.89 22.51 -7.64
C ILE A 461 34.99 22.80 -8.66
N PRO A 462 34.87 22.33 -9.91
CA PRO A 462 35.81 22.70 -10.96
C PRO A 462 35.72 24.21 -11.27
N PRO A 463 36.71 24.81 -11.88
CA PRO A 463 36.65 26.19 -12.32
C PRO A 463 35.51 26.35 -13.34
N MET A 464 34.46 27.05 -12.96
CA MET A 464 33.31 27.36 -13.80
C MET A 464 33.14 28.87 -13.90
N LYS A 465 33.34 29.40 -15.10
CA LYS A 465 33.41 30.86 -15.34
C LYS A 465 32.13 31.56 -14.84
N GLY A 466 32.27 32.36 -13.80
CA GLY A 466 31.21 33.21 -13.25
C GLY A 466 30.38 32.62 -12.15
N VAL A 467 30.35 31.27 -11.98
CA VAL A 467 29.41 30.60 -11.03
C VAL A 467 30.10 29.80 -9.92
N ASP A 468 31.35 29.41 -10.09
CA ASP A 468 32.08 28.58 -9.11
C ASP A 468 32.27 29.25 -7.74
N ILE A 469 32.41 30.58 -7.70
CA ILE A 469 32.56 31.35 -6.46
C ILE A 469 31.22 31.42 -5.70
N PRO A 470 30.13 31.86 -6.34
CA PRO A 470 28.80 31.81 -5.73
C PRO A 470 28.41 30.41 -5.22
N ILE A 471 28.59 29.37 -6.05
CA ILE A 471 28.27 27.97 -5.65
C ILE A 471 29.08 27.57 -4.41
N LYS A 472 30.38 27.88 -4.36
CA LYS A 472 31.19 27.61 -3.18
C LYS A 472 30.63 28.29 -1.93
N GLY A 473 30.29 29.57 -2.03
CA GLY A 473 29.70 30.32 -0.92
C GLY A 473 28.45 29.63 -0.38
N MET A 474 27.51 29.37 -1.28
CA MET A 474 26.24 28.76 -0.93
C MET A 474 26.35 27.35 -0.34
N LEU A 475 27.22 26.50 -0.88
CA LEU A 475 27.47 25.18 -0.32
C LEU A 475 28.13 25.27 1.06
N THR A 476 29.02 26.23 1.26
CA THR A 476 29.64 26.46 2.58
C THR A 476 28.62 26.97 3.57
N ASP A 477 27.73 27.84 3.17
CA ASP A 477 26.67 28.40 4.01
C ASP A 477 25.67 27.36 4.48
N ILE A 478 25.39 26.34 3.69
CA ILE A 478 24.55 25.20 4.09
C ILE A 478 25.32 24.07 4.77
N GLY A 479 26.54 24.31 5.20
CA GLY A 479 27.34 23.33 5.97
C GLY A 479 28.04 22.27 5.13
N ILE A 480 28.19 22.48 3.83
CA ILE A 480 28.96 21.60 2.96
C ILE A 480 30.39 22.13 2.85
N ASN A 481 31.38 21.29 3.09
CA ASN A 481 32.80 21.63 2.86
C ASN A 481 33.05 21.68 1.35
N ALA A 482 32.99 22.89 0.77
CA ALA A 482 33.16 23.11 -0.66
C ALA A 482 34.57 23.58 -0.98
N VAL A 483 35.26 22.88 -1.85
CA VAL A 483 36.64 23.15 -2.27
C VAL A 483 36.67 23.43 -3.78
N ARG A 484 37.26 24.60 -4.17
CA ARG A 484 37.51 24.96 -5.57
C ARG A 484 38.94 24.60 -5.97
N GLY A 485 39.16 24.24 -7.21
CA GLY A 485 40.48 24.02 -7.73
C GLY A 485 40.49 23.26 -9.05
N THR A 486 41.64 23.28 -9.71
CA THR A 486 41.87 22.51 -10.95
C THR A 486 41.99 20.99 -10.70
N LEU A 487 42.28 20.60 -9.46
CA LEU A 487 42.40 19.21 -9.05
C LEU A 487 41.45 18.93 -7.91
N ALA A 488 40.70 17.85 -8.04
CA ALA A 488 39.80 17.37 -6.99
C ALA A 488 40.59 16.71 -5.85
N PRO A 489 40.32 17.07 -4.58
CA PRO A 489 40.87 16.35 -3.43
C PRO A 489 40.49 14.88 -3.47
N ALA A 490 41.36 14.01 -2.94
CA ALA A 490 41.04 12.56 -2.86
C ALA A 490 39.80 12.33 -2.00
N GLY A 491 38.87 11.57 -2.53
CA GLY A 491 37.59 11.23 -1.83
C GLY A 491 36.55 12.35 -1.84
N ALA A 492 36.78 13.47 -2.48
CA ALA A 492 35.78 14.53 -2.63
C ALA A 492 34.68 14.13 -3.61
N GLU A 493 33.46 14.52 -3.29
CA GLU A 493 32.32 14.47 -4.22
C GLU A 493 32.56 15.49 -5.33
N ARG A 494 32.35 15.12 -6.58
CA ARG A 494 32.63 15.99 -7.73
C ARG A 494 31.35 16.65 -8.22
N LEU A 495 31.35 17.96 -8.30
CA LEU A 495 30.32 18.74 -8.97
C LEU A 495 30.80 19.04 -10.42
N SER A 496 29.98 18.67 -11.40
CA SER A 496 30.27 18.99 -12.82
C SER A 496 29.04 19.68 -13.44
N LEU A 497 29.27 20.43 -14.52
CA LEU A 497 28.17 21.03 -15.28
C LEU A 497 27.25 20.00 -15.91
N ASP A 498 27.77 18.83 -16.24
CA ASP A 498 26.96 17.70 -16.78
C ASP A 498 26.04 17.09 -15.73
N ASP A 499 26.30 17.32 -14.44
CA ASP A 499 25.42 16.89 -13.35
C ASP A 499 24.19 17.81 -13.21
N VAL A 500 24.18 18.95 -13.93
CA VAL A 500 23.16 19.99 -13.80
C VAL A 500 22.52 20.21 -15.15
N PRO A 501 21.32 19.71 -15.39
CA PRO A 501 20.58 20.06 -16.59
C PRO A 501 20.27 21.55 -16.61
N SER A 502 20.27 22.14 -17.79
CA SER A 502 19.92 23.55 -18.05
C SER A 502 18.44 23.92 -17.71
N VAL A 503 17.82 23.16 -16.83
CA VAL A 503 16.39 23.28 -16.52
C VAL A 503 16.13 24.18 -15.31
N GLY A 504 17.16 24.60 -14.62
CA GLY A 504 17.15 25.74 -13.71
C GLY A 504 16.30 25.61 -12.43
N LEU A 505 15.95 26.77 -11.91
CA LEU A 505 15.20 27.03 -10.68
C LEU A 505 13.94 26.16 -10.43
N PRO A 506 13.08 25.90 -11.43
CA PRO A 506 11.85 25.14 -11.19
C PRO A 506 12.05 23.77 -10.56
N LEU A 507 13.12 23.07 -10.88
CA LEU A 507 13.36 21.72 -10.34
C LEU A 507 13.92 21.70 -8.93
N GLY A 508 14.72 22.68 -8.57
CA GLY A 508 15.21 22.86 -7.21
C GLY A 508 14.06 23.20 -6.26
N VAL A 509 13.16 24.06 -6.70
CA VAL A 509 11.98 24.46 -5.95
C VAL A 509 10.95 23.32 -5.88
N PHE A 510 10.84 22.54 -6.95
CA PHE A 510 10.04 21.30 -6.92
C PHE A 510 10.48 20.37 -5.78
N LYS A 511 11.78 20.12 -5.66
CA LYS A 511 12.32 19.29 -4.59
C LYS A 511 12.09 19.90 -3.22
N ALA A 512 12.27 21.20 -3.10
CA ALA A 512 12.06 21.94 -1.86
C ALA A 512 10.60 21.89 -1.40
N ALA A 513 9.67 22.14 -2.33
CA ALA A 513 8.24 22.04 -2.06
C ALA A 513 7.83 20.62 -1.64
N GLN A 514 8.38 19.60 -2.31
CA GLN A 514 8.16 18.20 -1.95
C GLN A 514 8.63 17.87 -0.52
N LEU A 515 9.77 18.41 -0.11
CA LEU A 515 10.27 18.22 1.25
C LEU A 515 9.41 18.93 2.29
N LEU A 516 8.95 20.14 2.01
CA LEU A 516 8.02 20.86 2.90
C LEU A 516 6.73 20.11 3.09
N GLU A 517 6.15 19.60 2.02
CA GLU A 517 4.88 18.87 2.10
C GLU A 517 4.99 17.54 2.84
N LEU A 518 6.09 16.83 2.68
CA LEU A 518 6.36 15.60 3.43
C LEU A 518 6.43 15.83 4.94
N ASN A 519 6.80 17.05 5.37
CA ASN A 519 6.94 17.40 6.78
C ASN A 519 5.76 18.17 7.37
N ASP A 520 4.87 18.66 6.52
CA ASP A 520 3.63 19.32 6.96
C ASP A 520 2.49 18.32 7.22
N ALA A 521 2.81 17.02 7.18
CA ALA A 521 1.86 15.96 7.50
C ALA A 521 1.28 16.20 8.90
N SER A 522 -0.06 16.21 8.95
CA SER A 522 -0.83 16.26 10.20
C SER A 522 -0.34 15.18 11.18
N SER A 523 -0.50 15.44 12.48
CA SER A 523 -0.17 14.47 13.53
C SER A 523 -0.60 13.05 13.16
N THR A 524 0.35 12.12 13.22
CA THR A 524 0.11 10.70 12.89
C THR A 524 -0.73 10.03 13.99
N PHE A 525 -0.75 10.61 15.18
CA PHE A 525 -1.35 10.05 16.39
C PHE A 525 -2.42 10.96 17.00
N THR A 526 -3.42 11.36 16.23
CA THR A 526 -4.57 12.09 16.74
C THR A 526 -5.57 11.20 17.49
N SER A 527 -5.65 9.91 17.11
CA SER A 527 -6.61 8.95 17.65
C SER A 527 -6.00 7.58 17.77
N PHE A 528 -5.94 7.06 19.01
CA PHE A 528 -5.36 5.74 19.32
C PHE A 528 -5.83 5.29 20.72
N THR A 529 -5.51 4.06 21.08
CA THR A 529 -5.67 3.55 22.45
C THR A 529 -4.29 3.13 22.99
N ALA A 530 -3.79 3.82 23.99
CA ALA A 530 -2.62 3.40 24.74
C ALA A 530 -3.00 2.31 25.73
N PHE A 531 -2.11 1.34 26.00
CA PHE A 531 -2.33 0.35 27.04
C PHE A 531 -1.02 -0.09 27.69
N ASP A 532 -1.13 -0.62 28.88
CA ASP A 532 -0.03 -1.12 29.68
C ASP A 532 -0.47 -2.31 30.54
N LEU A 533 0.46 -3.18 30.89
CA LEU A 533 0.21 -4.39 31.65
C LEU A 533 1.12 -4.51 32.85
N GLU A 534 0.55 -4.80 34.02
CA GLU A 534 1.32 -5.36 35.13
C GLU A 534 1.19 -6.88 35.16
N THR A 535 2.25 -7.58 35.52
CA THR A 535 2.34 -9.03 35.33
C THR A 535 2.95 -9.76 36.52
N THR A 536 2.72 -11.06 36.60
CA THR A 536 3.25 -11.92 37.66
C THR A 536 4.75 -12.14 37.61
N ASP A 537 5.39 -11.93 36.46
CA ASP A 537 6.82 -12.18 36.20
C ASP A 537 7.27 -11.34 34.97
N ASN A 538 8.56 -11.14 34.81
CA ASN A 538 9.16 -10.51 33.64
C ASN A 538 9.41 -11.47 32.46
N ASP A 539 9.25 -12.78 32.67
CA ASP A 539 9.40 -13.79 31.62
C ASP A 539 8.10 -13.88 30.80
N THR A 540 8.11 -13.30 29.61
CA THR A 540 6.94 -13.21 28.71
C THR A 540 6.34 -14.57 28.31
N THR A 541 7.08 -15.68 28.50
CA THR A 541 6.61 -17.02 28.16
C THR A 541 5.69 -17.62 29.23
N LYS A 542 5.77 -17.13 30.46
CA LYS A 542 5.02 -17.66 31.62
C LYS A 542 4.26 -16.58 32.40
N ALA A 543 4.64 -15.31 32.27
CA ALA A 543 4.00 -14.20 32.98
C ALA A 543 2.51 -14.13 32.67
N GLU A 544 1.69 -13.91 33.69
CA GLU A 544 0.24 -13.66 33.53
C GLU A 544 -0.08 -12.24 33.96
N ILE A 545 -1.11 -11.66 33.34
CA ILE A 545 -1.57 -10.30 33.60
C ILE A 545 -2.20 -10.24 34.99
N VAL A 546 -1.84 -9.24 35.78
CA VAL A 546 -2.43 -8.91 37.09
C VAL A 546 -3.18 -7.59 37.07
N GLU A 547 -2.76 -6.66 36.25
CA GLU A 547 -3.50 -5.43 35.97
C GLU A 547 -3.40 -5.13 34.45
N ILE A 548 -4.51 -4.69 33.88
CA ILE A 548 -4.58 -4.20 32.51
C ILE A 548 -5.24 -2.85 32.50
N ALA A 549 -4.59 -1.87 31.89
CA ALA A 549 -5.15 -0.53 31.71
C ALA A 549 -5.05 -0.09 30.26
N ALA A 550 -6.00 0.72 29.85
CA ALA A 550 -6.01 1.36 28.54
C ALA A 550 -6.59 2.78 28.62
N VAL A 551 -6.05 3.67 27.81
CA VAL A 551 -6.47 5.07 27.69
C VAL A 551 -6.74 5.38 26.24
N ARG A 552 -7.95 5.85 25.97
CA ARG A 552 -8.36 6.22 24.62
C ARG A 552 -8.12 7.69 24.36
N VAL A 553 -7.43 7.98 23.27
CA VAL A 553 -7.15 9.33 22.79
C VAL A 553 -7.94 9.59 21.52
N ARG A 554 -8.58 10.78 21.46
CA ARG A 554 -9.24 11.32 20.26
C ARG A 554 -8.86 12.78 20.09
N ASP A 555 -8.47 13.16 18.90
CA ASP A 555 -8.02 14.51 18.57
C ASP A 555 -6.94 15.04 19.52
N GLY A 556 -6.03 14.16 19.93
CA GLY A 556 -4.93 14.47 20.85
C GLY A 556 -5.35 14.61 22.32
N MET A 557 -6.59 14.33 22.67
CA MET A 557 -7.08 14.40 24.07
C MET A 557 -7.50 13.04 24.58
N VAL A 558 -7.24 12.78 25.86
CA VAL A 558 -7.76 11.60 26.56
C VAL A 558 -9.27 11.75 26.72
N VAL A 559 -10.03 10.79 26.21
CA VAL A 559 -11.51 10.82 26.23
C VAL A 559 -12.14 9.71 27.05
N ASP A 560 -11.41 8.62 27.30
CA ASP A 560 -11.95 7.45 28.00
C ASP A 560 -10.83 6.59 28.57
N GLU A 561 -11.12 5.86 29.65
CA GLU A 561 -10.13 5.06 30.38
C GLU A 561 -10.73 3.71 30.78
N PHE A 562 -9.92 2.69 30.73
CA PHE A 562 -10.24 1.33 31.16
C PHE A 562 -9.15 0.85 32.13
N THR A 563 -9.53 0.25 33.22
CA THR A 563 -8.60 -0.46 34.11
C THR A 563 -9.30 -1.65 34.75
N SER A 564 -8.57 -2.73 34.92
CA SER A 564 -9.06 -3.90 35.64
C SER A 564 -7.91 -4.67 36.26
N LEU A 565 -8.05 -5.04 37.52
CA LEU A 565 -7.26 -6.11 38.11
C LEU A 565 -7.70 -7.44 37.51
N VAL A 566 -6.76 -8.36 37.38
CA VAL A 566 -6.96 -9.66 36.76
C VAL A 566 -6.40 -10.75 37.66
N LYS A 567 -7.21 -11.76 37.97
CA LYS A 567 -6.78 -12.92 38.75
C LYS A 567 -5.88 -13.81 37.90
N PRO A 568 -4.61 -13.94 38.23
CA PRO A 568 -3.71 -14.87 37.55
C PRO A 568 -3.90 -16.31 38.05
N ARG A 569 -3.44 -17.27 37.28
CA ARG A 569 -3.38 -18.70 37.67
C ARG A 569 -2.11 -19.06 38.40
N VAL A 570 -1.11 -18.19 38.35
CA VAL A 570 0.21 -18.34 38.98
C VAL A 570 0.43 -17.20 39.99
N ARG A 571 1.30 -17.45 40.99
CA ARG A 571 1.61 -16.45 42.02
C ARG A 571 2.44 -15.30 41.44
N VAL A 572 2.27 -14.12 42.00
CA VAL A 572 3.11 -12.96 41.74
C VAL A 572 4.50 -13.21 42.31
N THR A 573 5.52 -13.06 41.49
CA THR A 573 6.91 -13.19 41.95
C THR A 573 7.29 -12.01 42.84
N ALA A 574 8.26 -12.25 43.75
CA ALA A 574 8.74 -11.19 44.63
C ALA A 574 9.29 -9.97 43.87
N GLY A 575 9.89 -10.22 42.68
CA GLY A 575 10.40 -9.17 41.80
C GLY A 575 9.25 -8.33 41.18
N ALA A 576 8.20 -8.96 40.69
CA ALA A 576 7.04 -8.30 40.16
C ALA A 576 6.30 -7.49 41.25
N PHE A 577 6.07 -8.11 42.40
CA PHE A 577 5.47 -7.40 43.54
C PHE A 577 6.31 -6.17 43.98
N ALA A 578 7.62 -6.27 43.99
CA ALA A 578 8.47 -5.12 44.29
C ALA A 578 8.37 -3.98 43.26
N THR A 579 7.91 -4.29 42.02
CA THR A 579 7.74 -3.30 40.95
C THR A 579 6.38 -2.61 41.03
N HIS A 580 5.27 -3.35 41.04
CA HIS A 580 3.92 -2.77 40.91
C HIS A 580 3.12 -2.80 42.26
N GLY A 581 3.59 -3.51 43.27
CA GLY A 581 2.99 -3.54 44.62
C GLY A 581 1.67 -4.33 44.72
N ILE A 582 1.22 -5.01 43.68
CA ILE A 582 -0.03 -5.76 43.69
C ILE A 582 0.23 -7.15 44.25
N SER A 583 -0.44 -7.51 45.36
CA SER A 583 -0.25 -8.78 46.05
C SER A 583 -1.21 -9.88 45.59
N ASP A 584 -0.88 -11.14 45.78
CA ASP A 584 -1.76 -12.29 45.55
C ASP A 584 -3.09 -12.16 46.32
N ALA A 585 -3.06 -11.52 47.50
CA ALA A 585 -4.23 -11.36 48.37
C ALA A 585 -5.26 -10.39 47.74
N GLU A 586 -4.81 -9.37 47.03
CA GLU A 586 -5.67 -8.41 46.31
C GLU A 586 -6.32 -9.08 45.09
N LEU A 587 -5.61 -10.04 44.48
CA LEU A 587 -6.05 -10.68 43.22
C LEU A 587 -6.99 -11.89 43.44
N VAL A 588 -7.11 -12.40 44.67
CA VAL A 588 -7.82 -13.67 44.95
C VAL A 588 -9.29 -13.65 44.53
N ASN A 589 -9.95 -12.51 44.67
CA ASN A 589 -11.36 -12.32 44.36
C ASN A 589 -11.61 -11.61 43.01
N GLU A 590 -10.57 -11.30 42.27
CA GLU A 590 -10.68 -10.60 41.01
C GLU A 590 -11.15 -11.52 39.87
N ARG A 591 -11.58 -10.90 38.78
CA ARG A 591 -12.05 -11.61 37.57
C ARG A 591 -10.88 -12.26 36.85
N SER A 592 -11.14 -13.37 36.19
CA SER A 592 -10.12 -14.00 35.32
C SER A 592 -9.85 -13.18 34.07
N PHE A 593 -8.75 -13.41 33.41
CA PHE A 593 -8.45 -12.77 32.12
C PHE A 593 -9.55 -13.06 31.06
N ALA A 594 -10.12 -14.24 31.07
CA ALA A 594 -11.21 -14.61 30.16
C ALA A 594 -12.49 -13.74 30.37
N ASP A 595 -12.74 -13.33 31.62
CA ASP A 595 -13.89 -12.49 31.97
C ASP A 595 -13.63 -11.01 31.67
N VAL A 596 -12.39 -10.55 31.76
CA VAL A 596 -11.99 -9.16 31.49
C VAL A 596 -11.79 -8.91 30.00
N TRP A 597 -11.35 -9.92 29.26
CA TRP A 597 -11.03 -9.80 27.84
C TRP A 597 -12.13 -9.17 26.97
N PRO A 598 -13.41 -9.56 27.06
CA PRO A 598 -14.46 -8.98 26.21
C PRO A 598 -14.61 -7.47 26.40
N GLU A 599 -14.51 -6.98 27.64
CA GLU A 599 -14.62 -5.56 27.97
C GLU A 599 -13.41 -4.79 27.43
N PHE A 600 -12.21 -5.32 27.68
CA PHE A 600 -10.98 -4.72 27.17
C PHE A 600 -10.98 -4.69 25.64
N ARG A 601 -11.34 -5.79 24.97
CA ARG A 601 -11.40 -5.84 23.50
C ARG A 601 -12.44 -4.87 22.93
N SER A 602 -13.59 -4.76 23.60
CA SER A 602 -14.63 -3.78 23.24
C SER A 602 -14.16 -2.34 23.43
N PHE A 603 -13.44 -2.10 24.52
CA PHE A 603 -12.83 -0.78 24.75
C PHE A 603 -11.81 -0.44 23.66
N CYS A 604 -10.96 -1.34 23.24
CA CYS A 604 -9.99 -1.09 22.17
C CYS A 604 -10.65 -0.78 20.82
N GLY A 605 -11.81 -1.34 20.51
CA GLY A 605 -12.48 -1.17 19.22
C GLY A 605 -11.55 -1.53 18.06
N ASP A 606 -11.46 -0.65 17.06
CA ASP A 606 -10.57 -0.78 15.89
C ASP A 606 -9.37 0.20 15.95
N ASP A 607 -9.05 0.69 17.12
CA ASP A 607 -7.96 1.64 17.31
C ASP A 607 -6.58 1.01 17.06
N VAL A 608 -5.61 1.85 16.77
CA VAL A 608 -4.21 1.49 16.90
C VAL A 608 -3.89 1.37 18.39
N ILE A 609 -3.41 0.23 18.81
CA ILE A 609 -3.04 -0.05 20.19
C ILE A 609 -1.57 0.26 20.42
N VAL A 610 -1.32 1.15 21.35
CA VAL A 610 0.01 1.69 21.61
C VAL A 610 0.52 1.17 22.96
N ALA A 611 1.77 0.68 22.96
CA ALA A 611 2.49 0.32 24.16
C ALA A 611 3.93 0.86 24.13
N HIS A 612 4.60 0.87 25.27
CA HIS A 612 6.03 1.22 25.36
C HIS A 612 6.87 -0.02 25.61
N ASN A 613 7.74 -0.40 24.69
CA ASN A 613 8.42 -1.69 24.65
C ASN A 613 7.46 -2.88 24.45
N GLY A 614 6.32 -2.62 23.87
CA GLY A 614 5.24 -3.57 23.75
C GLY A 614 5.58 -4.77 22.89
N TYR A 615 6.41 -4.61 21.85
CA TYR A 615 6.81 -5.73 20.98
C TYR A 615 7.68 -6.76 21.71
N ASP A 616 8.38 -6.35 22.74
CA ASP A 616 9.20 -7.26 23.55
C ASP A 616 8.49 -7.75 24.80
N PHE A 617 7.44 -7.07 25.25
CA PHE A 617 6.74 -7.40 26.50
C PHE A 617 5.22 -7.51 26.34
N ASP A 618 4.49 -6.41 26.37
CA ASP A 618 3.02 -6.38 26.51
C ASP A 618 2.29 -7.15 25.41
N PHE A 619 2.66 -6.90 24.16
CA PHE A 619 2.02 -7.56 23.02
C PHE A 619 2.30 -9.08 22.99
N LYS A 620 3.43 -9.53 23.50
CA LYS A 620 3.72 -10.97 23.60
C LYS A 620 2.81 -11.63 24.64
N ILE A 621 2.67 -11.02 25.79
CA ILE A 621 1.90 -11.58 26.91
C ILE A 621 0.41 -11.59 26.56
N ILE A 622 -0.15 -10.45 26.13
CA ILE A 622 -1.58 -10.37 25.81
C ILE A 622 -1.96 -11.27 24.64
N ASN A 623 -1.13 -11.39 23.62
CA ASN A 623 -1.33 -12.31 22.51
C ASN A 623 -1.34 -13.76 22.95
N ARG A 624 -0.40 -14.15 23.81
CA ARG A 624 -0.34 -15.49 24.36
C ARG A 624 -1.58 -15.82 25.20
N MET A 625 -1.91 -14.95 26.15
CA MET A 625 -3.06 -15.14 27.02
C MET A 625 -4.40 -15.13 26.27
N ALA A 626 -4.55 -14.28 25.26
CA ALA A 626 -5.71 -14.28 24.40
C ALA A 626 -5.86 -15.61 23.65
N ARG A 627 -4.79 -16.18 23.10
CA ARG A 627 -4.79 -17.50 22.44
C ARG A 627 -5.15 -18.63 23.42
N GLU A 628 -4.68 -18.57 24.66
CA GLU A 628 -4.98 -19.57 25.68
C GLU A 628 -6.47 -19.63 26.02
N ILE A 629 -7.21 -18.54 25.87
CA ILE A 629 -8.65 -18.49 26.03
C ILE A 629 -9.43 -18.61 24.71
N GLY A 630 -8.76 -19.06 23.62
CA GLY A 630 -9.37 -19.25 22.30
C GLY A 630 -9.72 -17.94 21.59
N LYS A 631 -9.07 -16.84 21.92
CA LYS A 631 -9.28 -15.52 21.32
C LYS A 631 -8.04 -15.07 20.54
N LYS A 632 -8.22 -14.07 19.68
CA LYS A 632 -7.13 -13.45 18.93
C LYS A 632 -7.01 -11.98 19.33
N PHE A 633 -5.78 -11.53 19.47
CA PHE A 633 -5.46 -10.11 19.57
C PHE A 633 -5.16 -9.60 18.16
N ASP A 634 -6.21 -9.26 17.41
CA ASP A 634 -6.19 -8.91 15.98
C ASP A 634 -6.17 -7.39 15.73
N LEU A 635 -5.60 -6.62 16.65
CA LEU A 635 -5.55 -5.18 16.61
C LEU A 635 -4.24 -4.67 15.96
N CYS A 636 -4.32 -3.48 15.37
CA CYS A 636 -3.12 -2.77 14.94
C CYS A 636 -2.31 -2.35 16.16
N THR A 637 -1.01 -2.63 16.17
CA THR A 637 -0.14 -2.33 17.31
C THR A 637 0.95 -1.34 16.91
N PHE A 638 1.30 -0.46 17.84
CA PHE A 638 2.42 0.47 17.70
C PHE A 638 3.25 0.45 18.99
N ASP A 639 4.59 0.41 18.85
CA ASP A 639 5.51 0.50 19.96
C ASP A 639 6.24 1.84 19.91
N THR A 640 6.18 2.59 21.02
CA THR A 640 6.80 3.91 21.10
C THR A 640 8.31 3.85 21.32
N LEU A 641 8.86 2.71 21.72
CA LEU A 641 10.29 2.58 22.04
C LEU A 641 11.22 2.87 20.85
N PRO A 642 10.95 2.42 19.60
CA PRO A 642 11.76 2.81 18.45
C PRO A 642 11.80 4.32 18.22
N MET A 643 10.64 4.99 18.34
CA MET A 643 10.55 6.44 18.21
C MET A 643 11.32 7.17 19.32
N ALA A 644 11.19 6.68 20.56
CA ALA A 644 11.96 7.20 21.69
C ALA A 644 13.48 7.03 21.50
N ARG A 645 13.91 5.93 20.88
CA ARG A 645 15.34 5.70 20.56
C ARG A 645 15.91 6.74 19.61
N ASP A 646 15.11 7.24 18.71
CA ASP A 646 15.56 8.24 17.74
C ASP A 646 15.58 9.65 18.31
N LEU A 647 14.68 9.97 19.23
CA LEU A 647 14.50 11.31 19.80
C LEU A 647 15.18 11.53 21.16
N SER A 648 15.56 10.49 21.88
CA SER A 648 16.22 10.61 23.20
C SER A 648 17.65 10.08 23.18
N ALA A 649 18.57 10.92 23.60
CA ALA A 649 19.99 10.58 23.68
C ALA A 649 20.38 9.83 24.97
N THR A 650 19.58 9.91 26.04
CA THR A 650 20.00 9.51 27.39
C THR A 650 19.27 8.28 27.92
N SER A 651 17.97 8.35 28.10
CA SER A 651 17.17 7.23 28.60
C SER A 651 15.93 7.02 27.76
N ARG A 652 15.46 5.79 27.74
CA ARG A 652 14.30 5.36 26.95
C ARG A 652 13.19 4.81 27.83
N LYS A 653 13.34 4.94 29.16
CA LYS A 653 12.30 4.55 30.09
C LYS A 653 11.15 5.58 30.04
N LEU A 654 9.93 5.12 30.17
CA LEU A 654 8.73 5.97 30.08
C LEU A 654 8.80 7.17 31.03
N VAL A 655 9.21 6.95 32.27
CA VAL A 655 9.36 8.00 33.31
C VAL A 655 10.41 9.05 32.92
N ASP A 656 11.51 8.64 32.31
CA ASP A 656 12.57 9.57 31.91
C ASP A 656 12.15 10.35 30.66
N LEU A 657 11.40 9.72 29.74
CA LEU A 657 10.80 10.41 28.59
C LEU A 657 9.74 11.41 29.06
N ALA A 658 8.89 11.03 30.00
CA ALA A 658 7.92 11.95 30.60
C ALA A 658 8.63 13.20 31.17
N ARG A 659 9.68 13.02 31.95
CA ARG A 659 10.48 14.14 32.49
C ARG A 659 11.14 14.97 31.38
N GLN A 660 11.69 14.33 30.34
CA GLN A 660 12.32 15.01 29.20
C GLN A 660 11.35 15.90 28.45
N PHE A 661 10.11 15.44 28.28
CA PHE A 661 9.08 16.16 27.52
C PHE A 661 8.12 16.95 28.39
N GLY A 662 8.37 17.07 29.71
CA GLY A 662 7.52 17.82 30.64
C GLY A 662 6.11 17.23 30.84
N VAL A 663 5.98 15.91 30.65
CA VAL A 663 4.75 15.16 30.89
C VAL A 663 4.68 14.73 32.35
N ASP A 664 3.52 14.89 33.01
CA ASP A 664 3.31 14.37 34.36
C ASP A 664 3.27 12.84 34.34
N ALA A 665 4.15 12.21 35.09
CA ALA A 665 4.33 10.76 35.09
C ALA A 665 3.41 10.03 36.11
N GLY A 666 2.60 10.73 36.90
CA GLY A 666 1.75 10.09 37.90
C GLY A 666 2.53 9.19 38.88
N HIS A 667 1.90 8.12 39.34
CA HIS A 667 2.51 7.07 40.16
C HIS A 667 3.03 5.95 39.29
N SER A 668 4.32 5.94 39.01
CA SER A 668 4.95 4.87 38.21
C SER A 668 4.66 3.47 38.75
N HIS A 669 4.55 2.49 37.81
CA HIS A 669 4.25 1.09 38.11
C HIS A 669 2.81 0.83 38.59
N ARG A 670 1.87 1.63 38.10
CA ARG A 670 0.44 1.35 38.10
C ARG A 670 -0.01 1.47 36.65
N ALA A 671 -0.60 0.40 36.13
CA ALA A 671 -0.87 0.29 34.68
C ALA A 671 -1.68 1.49 34.14
N LEU A 672 -2.63 2.04 34.89
CA LEU A 672 -3.40 3.20 34.43
C LEU A 672 -2.57 4.49 34.35
N ASP A 673 -1.75 4.77 35.35
CA ASP A 673 -0.91 5.96 35.38
C ASP A 673 0.19 5.89 34.33
N ASP A 674 0.79 4.71 34.14
CA ASP A 674 1.77 4.48 33.09
C ASP A 674 1.14 4.57 31.70
N THR A 675 -0.12 4.12 31.53
CA THR A 675 -0.86 4.27 30.28
C THR A 675 -1.21 5.73 29.97
N ARG A 676 -1.61 6.54 30.96
CA ARG A 676 -1.83 7.99 30.80
C ARG A 676 -0.53 8.68 30.40
N THR A 677 0.55 8.37 31.10
CA THR A 677 1.88 8.86 30.79
C THR A 677 2.29 8.49 29.38
N LEU A 678 2.09 7.24 28.97
CA LEU A 678 2.39 6.76 27.64
C LEU A 678 1.60 7.53 26.55
N ALA A 679 0.31 7.79 26.77
CA ALA A 679 -0.51 8.55 25.84
C ALA A 679 0.06 9.96 25.60
N HIS A 680 0.39 10.67 26.68
CA HIS A 680 0.95 12.02 26.59
C HIS A 680 2.39 12.03 26.05
N VAL A 681 3.22 11.03 26.42
CA VAL A 681 4.57 10.88 25.91
C VAL A 681 4.56 10.60 24.40
N LEU A 682 3.63 9.78 23.89
CA LEU A 682 3.52 9.55 22.44
C LEU A 682 3.18 10.84 21.71
N LEU A 683 2.24 11.62 22.20
CA LEU A 683 1.88 12.93 21.60
C LEU A 683 3.09 13.87 21.59
N ALA A 684 3.82 13.94 22.70
CA ALA A 684 5.02 14.77 22.81
C ALA A 684 6.18 14.28 21.92
N LEU A 685 6.36 12.96 21.78
CA LEU A 685 7.31 12.37 20.84
C LEU A 685 6.95 12.69 19.38
N ASP A 686 5.66 12.61 19.03
CA ASP A 686 5.17 12.94 17.70
C ASP A 686 5.40 14.43 17.38
N ASP A 687 5.15 15.31 18.35
CA ASP A 687 5.44 16.75 18.22
C ASP A 687 6.94 17.03 18.07
N ALA A 688 7.76 16.39 18.89
CA ALA A 688 9.21 16.55 18.81
C ALA A 688 9.78 16.03 17.48
N LYS A 689 9.23 14.92 16.98
CA LYS A 689 9.56 14.34 15.68
C LYS A 689 9.24 15.34 14.57
N ARG A 690 8.03 15.90 14.59
CA ARG A 690 7.60 16.90 13.60
C ARG A 690 8.44 18.16 13.63
N ALA A 691 8.73 18.67 14.84
CA ALA A 691 9.59 19.85 15.00
C ALA A 691 11.01 19.59 14.45
N ARG A 692 11.59 18.41 14.73
CA ARG A 692 12.88 18.00 14.18
C ARG A 692 12.86 17.85 12.67
N ALA A 693 11.81 17.24 12.13
CA ALA A 693 11.62 17.07 10.70
C ALA A 693 11.49 18.44 10.01
N ARG A 694 10.67 19.36 10.53
CA ARG A 694 10.54 20.73 10.01
C ARG A 694 11.88 21.45 9.98
N LYS A 695 12.64 21.41 11.07
CA LYS A 695 13.96 22.05 11.11
C LYS A 695 14.91 21.48 10.05
N THR A 696 14.96 20.16 9.90
CA THR A 696 15.80 19.50 8.90
C THR A 696 15.33 19.87 7.48
N THR A 697 14.03 19.91 7.26
CA THR A 697 13.43 20.28 5.97
C THR A 697 13.72 21.72 5.60
N HIS A 698 13.62 22.65 6.53
CA HIS A 698 13.97 24.05 6.26
C HIS A 698 15.42 24.20 5.82
N VAL A 699 16.35 23.51 6.49
CA VAL A 699 17.76 23.52 6.11
C VAL A 699 17.97 22.91 4.71
N ASP A 700 17.31 21.77 4.44
CA ASP A 700 17.39 21.09 3.14
C ASP A 700 16.73 21.92 2.03
N LEU A 701 15.57 22.55 2.30
CA LEU A 701 14.90 23.47 1.40
C LEU A 701 15.81 24.61 0.97
N LEU A 702 16.39 25.30 1.93
CA LEU A 702 17.29 26.41 1.65
C LEU A 702 18.51 25.96 0.86
N GLY A 703 19.04 24.77 1.19
CA GLY A 703 20.11 24.14 0.44
C GLY A 703 19.77 23.88 -1.02
N HIS A 704 18.60 23.32 -1.27
CA HIS A 704 18.15 23.02 -2.64
C HIS A 704 17.84 24.27 -3.44
N LEU A 705 17.16 25.25 -2.83
CA LEU A 705 16.89 26.52 -3.48
C LEU A 705 18.17 27.26 -3.89
N GLY A 706 19.19 27.21 -3.05
CA GLY A 706 20.40 27.87 -3.36
C GLY A 706 21.23 27.24 -4.45
N VAL A 707 21.33 25.95 -4.41
CA VAL A 707 21.98 25.25 -5.52
C VAL A 707 21.21 25.53 -6.82
N ALA A 708 19.89 25.49 -6.80
CA ALA A 708 19.08 25.80 -7.97
C ALA A 708 19.29 27.24 -8.46
N LEU A 709 19.29 28.23 -7.55
CA LEU A 709 19.56 29.64 -7.86
C LEU A 709 20.96 29.85 -8.42
N ALA A 710 21.98 29.21 -7.86
CA ALA A 710 23.35 29.29 -8.32
C ALA A 710 23.58 28.72 -9.72
N LEU A 711 22.71 27.83 -10.15
CA LEU A 711 22.81 27.14 -11.43
C LEU A 711 21.90 27.72 -12.51
N CYS A 712 21.08 28.72 -12.16
CA CYS A 712 20.29 29.47 -13.13
C CYS A 712 21.19 30.40 -13.94
N ASP A 713 20.85 30.63 -15.21
CA ASP A 713 21.46 31.66 -16.00
C ASP A 713 21.09 33.08 -15.47
N GLU A 714 21.85 34.08 -15.83
CA GLU A 714 21.69 35.43 -15.34
C GLU A 714 20.30 36.04 -15.70
N LYS A 715 19.74 35.65 -16.82
CA LYS A 715 18.42 36.11 -17.28
C LYS A 715 17.33 35.53 -16.38
N THR A 716 17.34 34.21 -16.11
CA THR A 716 16.41 33.52 -15.23
C THR A 716 16.53 34.05 -13.81
N LEU A 717 17.72 34.29 -13.31
CA LEU A 717 17.97 34.92 -12.01
C LEU A 717 17.35 36.31 -11.91
N CYS A 718 17.43 37.13 -12.97
CA CYS A 718 16.85 38.49 -12.98
C CYS A 718 15.31 38.46 -13.05
N GLU A 719 14.72 37.55 -13.82
CA GLU A 719 13.27 37.40 -13.94
C GLU A 719 12.66 36.84 -12.68
N GLU A 720 13.28 35.87 -12.04
CA GLU A 720 12.82 35.16 -10.86
C GLU A 720 13.27 35.82 -9.52
N ALA A 721 14.29 36.66 -9.55
CA ALA A 721 14.89 37.29 -8.37
C ALA A 721 13.91 38.18 -7.58
N VAL A 722 12.89 38.72 -8.24
CA VAL A 722 11.82 39.49 -7.55
C VAL A 722 11.00 38.56 -6.65
N LEU A 723 10.76 37.37 -7.11
CA LEU A 723 9.98 36.35 -6.43
C LEU A 723 10.72 35.79 -5.21
N PHE A 724 12.03 35.61 -5.32
CA PHE A 724 12.86 34.95 -4.31
C PHE A 724 13.74 35.91 -3.49
N ARG A 725 13.53 37.22 -3.57
CA ARG A 725 14.32 38.19 -2.79
C ARG A 725 14.32 37.92 -1.29
N GLY A 726 13.23 37.44 -0.74
CA GLY A 726 13.14 37.04 0.66
C GLY A 726 13.96 35.79 0.93
N ILE A 727 13.80 34.78 0.07
CA ILE A 727 14.49 33.48 0.16
C ILE A 727 15.99 33.68 -0.10
N SER A 728 16.39 34.49 -1.07
CA SER A 728 17.80 34.78 -1.36
C SER A 728 18.54 35.46 -0.21
N ARG A 729 17.86 36.26 0.61
CA ARG A 729 18.43 36.84 1.83
C ARG A 729 18.70 35.80 2.91
N VAL A 730 17.73 34.93 3.17
CA VAL A 730 17.88 33.79 4.09
C VAL A 730 19.01 32.88 3.59
N PHE A 731 19.11 32.75 2.28
CA PHE A 731 20.13 31.97 1.58
C PHE A 731 21.52 32.53 1.76
N ALA A 732 21.71 33.85 1.60
CA ALA A 732 22.96 34.54 1.78
C ALA A 732 23.50 34.47 3.23
N LEU A 733 22.64 34.22 4.20
CA LEU A 733 22.95 34.06 5.63
C LEU A 733 23.28 32.64 6.03
N GLY A 734 23.15 31.68 5.11
CA GLY A 734 23.39 30.28 5.39
C GLY A 734 22.22 29.58 6.08
N ALA A 735 21.86 28.43 5.57
CA ALA A 735 20.77 27.63 6.08
C ALA A 735 21.14 26.88 7.38
N TYR A 736 21.90 27.45 8.24
CA TYR A 736 22.16 26.94 9.58
C TYR A 736 20.99 27.28 10.49
N SER A 737 20.62 26.35 11.34
CA SER A 737 19.71 26.65 12.44
C SER A 737 20.18 27.85 13.28
N GLY A 738 21.50 28.01 13.45
CA GLY A 738 22.07 29.14 14.13
C GLY A 738 22.06 30.46 13.35
N ALA A 739 22.01 30.41 12.01
CA ALA A 739 21.92 31.61 11.18
C ALA A 739 20.47 32.16 11.17
N LEU A 740 19.46 31.32 11.19
CA LEU A 740 18.07 31.74 11.37
C LEU A 740 17.88 32.39 12.73
N ASP A 741 18.32 31.72 13.80
CA ASP A 741 18.28 32.27 15.18
C ASP A 741 19.07 33.56 15.33
N TRP A 742 20.17 33.71 14.58
CA TRP A 742 20.97 34.93 14.53
C TRP A 742 20.24 36.07 13.79
N TYR A 743 19.66 35.75 12.63
CA TYR A 743 18.93 36.74 11.82
C TYR A 743 17.71 37.28 12.57
N GLU A 744 16.89 36.39 13.18
CA GLU A 744 15.75 36.77 14.01
C GLU A 744 16.19 37.71 15.17
N ARG A 745 17.32 37.41 15.80
CA ARG A 745 17.84 38.25 16.89
C ARG A 745 18.36 39.60 16.43
N GLU A 746 19.02 39.65 15.23
CA GLU A 746 19.64 40.89 14.77
C GLU A 746 18.67 41.80 14.03
N THR A 747 17.68 41.25 13.38
CA THR A 747 16.72 42.02 12.58
C THR A 747 15.39 42.22 13.26
N GLY A 748 15.03 41.37 14.22
CA GLY A 748 13.71 41.37 14.86
C GLY A 748 12.58 40.94 13.89
N ASP A 749 12.95 40.55 12.64
CA ASP A 749 12.00 40.10 11.64
C ASP A 749 11.75 38.58 11.80
N ASP A 750 10.52 38.22 11.88
CA ASP A 750 10.07 36.82 11.80
C ASP A 750 10.29 36.36 10.34
N ILE A 751 11.23 35.43 10.14
CA ILE A 751 11.49 34.89 8.80
C ILE A 751 10.40 33.88 8.50
N THR A 752 9.35 34.32 7.86
CA THR A 752 8.36 33.44 7.24
C THR A 752 8.99 32.76 6.02
N ILE A 753 9.26 31.45 6.14
CA ILE A 753 9.53 30.63 4.98
C ILE A 753 8.21 30.54 4.21
N PRO A 754 8.20 30.80 2.87
CA PRO A 754 6.98 30.71 2.10
C PRO A 754 6.33 29.36 2.28
N ASP A 755 5.02 29.36 2.45
CA ASP A 755 4.23 28.14 2.49
C ASP A 755 4.47 27.32 1.21
N ALA A 756 4.53 26.02 1.33
CA ALA A 756 4.71 25.10 0.19
C ALA A 756 3.67 25.37 -0.91
N ASP A 757 2.44 25.69 -0.53
CA ASP A 757 1.36 26.01 -1.46
C ASP A 757 1.60 27.32 -2.22
N GLU A 758 2.20 28.30 -1.60
CA GLU A 758 2.55 29.57 -2.24
C GLU A 758 3.70 29.37 -3.25
N VAL A 759 4.71 28.61 -2.88
CA VAL A 759 5.82 28.23 -3.76
C VAL A 759 5.31 27.43 -4.97
N ILE A 760 4.39 26.48 -4.73
CA ILE A 760 3.80 25.65 -5.78
C ILE A 760 2.95 26.48 -6.77
N LYS A 761 2.12 27.41 -6.26
CA LYS A 761 1.35 28.32 -7.11
C LYS A 761 2.23 29.16 -8.03
N LEU A 762 3.38 29.60 -7.51
CA LEU A 762 4.33 30.40 -8.24
C LEU A 762 5.05 29.63 -9.34
N LEU A 763 5.16 28.32 -9.23
CA LEU A 763 5.98 27.48 -10.08
C LEU A 763 5.22 26.56 -11.05
N GLY A 764 3.95 26.66 -11.14
CA GLY A 764 3.18 25.91 -12.13
C GLY A 764 1.99 25.12 -11.59
N GLY A 765 1.59 25.36 -10.34
CA GLY A 765 0.31 24.94 -9.81
C GLY A 765 0.04 23.43 -9.81
N ALA A 766 -1.10 23.03 -10.37
CA ALA A 766 -1.63 21.67 -10.26
C ALA A 766 -0.74 20.56 -10.84
N GLU A 767 -0.03 20.80 -11.95
CA GLU A 767 0.87 19.81 -12.54
C GLU A 767 2.06 19.48 -11.63
N LEU A 768 2.59 20.49 -10.96
CA LEU A 768 3.70 20.33 -10.03
C LEU A 768 3.24 19.57 -8.80
N MET A 769 2.02 19.87 -8.29
CA MET A 769 1.41 19.14 -7.18
C MET A 769 1.19 17.66 -7.50
N VAL A 770 0.74 17.32 -8.70
CA VAL A 770 0.64 15.93 -9.15
C VAL A 770 1.99 15.23 -9.07
N LYS A 771 3.06 15.88 -9.53
CA LYS A 771 4.41 15.31 -9.49
C LYS A 771 4.93 15.14 -8.06
N ILE A 772 4.66 16.09 -7.17
CA ILE A 772 5.05 16.01 -5.75
C ILE A 772 4.32 14.86 -5.05
N ARG A 773 3.04 14.70 -5.31
CA ARG A 773 2.16 13.75 -4.60
C ARG A 773 2.13 12.35 -5.16
N THR A 774 2.69 12.10 -6.33
CA THR A 774 3.00 10.73 -6.76
C THR A 774 4.06 10.08 -5.87
N VAL A 775 4.76 10.88 -5.06
CA VAL A 775 5.62 10.40 -3.99
C VAL A 775 4.84 10.39 -2.69
N LYS A 776 4.39 9.22 -2.28
CA LYS A 776 3.74 9.05 -0.97
C LYS A 776 4.72 9.35 0.16
N SER A 777 4.25 10.07 1.19
CA SER A 777 5.02 10.29 2.41
C SER A 777 5.39 8.95 3.06
N ALA A 778 6.54 8.88 3.72
CA ALA A 778 6.93 7.71 4.49
C ALA A 778 5.91 7.39 5.59
N ASP A 779 5.24 8.41 6.14
CA ASP A 779 4.19 8.26 7.15
C ASP A 779 2.92 7.58 6.62
N GLU A 780 2.60 7.75 5.34
CA GLU A 780 1.50 7.02 4.71
C GLU A 780 1.88 5.59 4.33
N ARG A 781 3.13 5.37 3.96
CA ARG A 781 3.64 4.05 3.57
C ARG A 781 3.86 3.16 4.77
N TYR A 782 4.46 3.72 5.81
CA TYR A 782 4.84 2.99 7.00
C TYR A 782 3.66 2.31 7.71
N PRO A 783 2.61 3.02 8.14
CA PRO A 783 1.49 2.39 8.82
C PRO A 783 0.74 1.39 7.94
N ALA A 784 0.51 1.71 6.65
CA ALA A 784 -0.22 0.84 5.74
C ALA A 784 0.56 -0.44 5.42
N ALA A 785 1.85 -0.33 5.09
CA ALA A 785 2.70 -1.47 4.78
C ALA A 785 2.90 -2.37 6.01
N MET A 786 3.16 -1.78 7.18
CA MET A 786 3.32 -2.52 8.44
C MET A 786 2.03 -3.20 8.87
N MET A 787 0.91 -2.53 8.77
CA MET A 787 -0.40 -3.10 9.10
C MET A 787 -0.70 -4.31 8.22
N ARG A 788 -0.51 -4.19 6.90
CA ARG A 788 -0.71 -5.30 5.96
C ARG A 788 0.24 -6.46 6.22
N MET A 789 1.51 -6.18 6.44
CA MET A 789 2.49 -7.23 6.73
C MET A 789 2.21 -7.94 8.06
N ARG A 790 1.81 -7.21 9.10
CA ARG A 790 1.41 -7.79 10.38
C ARG A 790 0.17 -8.66 10.27
N ARG A 791 -0.85 -8.23 9.53
CA ARG A 791 -2.03 -9.07 9.25
C ARG A 791 -1.61 -10.38 8.57
N LEU A 792 -0.79 -10.30 7.53
CA LEU A 792 -0.29 -11.48 6.84
C LEU A 792 0.49 -12.42 7.76
N ILE A 793 1.36 -11.87 8.63
CA ILE A 793 2.13 -12.67 9.58
C ILE A 793 1.24 -13.31 10.64
N ALA A 794 0.26 -12.58 11.18
CA ALA A 794 -0.64 -13.07 12.21
C ALA A 794 -1.52 -14.26 11.76
N GLU A 795 -1.76 -14.37 10.47
CA GLU A 795 -2.53 -15.47 9.88
C GLU A 795 -1.70 -16.74 9.64
N ILE A 796 -0.37 -16.67 9.79
CA ILE A 796 0.53 -17.80 9.51
C ILE A 796 0.62 -18.69 10.74
N PRO A 797 0.35 -20.01 10.62
CA PRO A 797 0.46 -20.93 11.73
C PRO A 797 1.90 -21.03 12.25
N ASP A 798 2.04 -21.35 13.54
CA ASP A 798 3.35 -21.64 14.13
C ASP A 798 3.96 -22.88 13.47
N GLY A 799 5.27 -22.84 13.22
CA GLY A 799 5.98 -23.92 12.56
C GLY A 799 7.43 -23.55 12.23
N PRO A 800 8.16 -24.41 11.52
CA PRO A 800 9.51 -24.11 11.06
C PRO A 800 9.54 -22.81 10.23
N LEU A 801 10.56 -21.98 10.44
CA LEU A 801 10.69 -20.70 9.73
C LEU A 801 10.60 -20.83 8.21
N SER A 802 11.19 -21.89 7.64
CA SER A 802 11.12 -22.13 6.18
C SER A 802 9.69 -22.31 5.67
N ALA A 803 8.85 -23.04 6.41
CA ALA A 803 7.45 -23.24 6.07
C ALA A 803 6.64 -21.94 6.26
N GLN A 804 6.86 -21.23 7.38
CA GLN A 804 6.23 -19.93 7.63
C GLN A 804 6.60 -18.90 6.57
N LEU A 805 7.86 -18.85 6.17
CA LEU A 805 8.35 -17.91 5.15
C LEU A 805 7.74 -18.20 3.77
N THR A 806 7.66 -19.47 3.38
CA THR A 806 7.01 -19.86 2.14
C THR A 806 5.54 -19.45 2.12
N LEU A 807 4.82 -19.73 3.21
CA LEU A 807 3.41 -19.37 3.34
C LEU A 807 3.18 -17.85 3.38
N PHE A 808 4.08 -17.10 4.03
CA PHE A 808 4.07 -15.65 4.04
C PHE A 808 4.21 -15.08 2.62
N LEU A 809 5.20 -15.56 1.87
CA LEU A 809 5.43 -15.13 0.49
C LEU A 809 4.23 -15.44 -0.41
N GLU A 810 3.63 -16.60 -0.25
CA GLU A 810 2.42 -16.99 -0.97
C GLU A 810 1.25 -16.06 -0.67
N ARG A 811 0.98 -15.80 0.60
CA ARG A 811 -0.10 -14.88 1.01
C ARG A 811 0.16 -13.45 0.56
N ALA A 812 1.40 -13.00 0.61
CA ALA A 812 1.77 -11.67 0.09
C ALA A 812 1.51 -11.55 -1.42
N VAL A 813 1.72 -12.62 -2.16
CA VAL A 813 1.41 -12.67 -3.60
C VAL A 813 -0.10 -12.73 -3.85
N LEU A 814 -0.83 -13.54 -3.08
CA LEU A 814 -2.29 -13.66 -3.18
C LEU A 814 -3.01 -12.37 -2.74
N SER A 815 -2.43 -11.56 -1.84
CA SER A 815 -3.01 -10.29 -1.37
C SER A 815 -2.99 -9.17 -2.42
N ARG A 816 -2.39 -9.38 -3.58
CA ARG A 816 -2.38 -8.39 -4.68
C ARG A 816 -3.76 -8.04 -5.23
N LEU A 817 -4.73 -8.91 -5.03
CA LEU A 817 -6.12 -8.70 -5.45
C LEU A 817 -6.97 -7.98 -4.39
N ASP A 818 -6.41 -7.64 -3.23
CA ASP A 818 -7.15 -6.97 -2.17
C ASP A 818 -7.51 -5.54 -2.58
N GLY A 819 -8.81 -5.28 -2.67
CA GLY A 819 -9.34 -3.93 -2.78
C GLY A 819 -8.93 -3.08 -1.57
N GLN A 820 -8.73 -1.79 -1.78
CA GLN A 820 -8.43 -0.88 -0.67
C GLN A 820 -9.69 -0.65 0.16
N GLU A 821 -9.54 -0.60 1.49
CA GLU A 821 -10.63 -0.17 2.36
C GLU A 821 -10.90 1.32 2.16
N PRO A 822 -12.19 1.75 2.15
CA PRO A 822 -12.51 3.17 2.07
C PRO A 822 -12.00 3.87 3.33
N GLU A 823 -11.46 5.07 3.15
CA GLU A 823 -10.96 5.85 4.26
C GLU A 823 -12.09 6.73 4.83
N ARG A 824 -12.30 6.68 6.14
CA ARG A 824 -13.43 7.36 6.79
C ARG A 824 -13.23 8.87 6.95
N MET A 825 -11.99 9.34 6.93
CA MET A 825 -11.61 10.73 7.20
C MET A 825 -11.20 11.53 5.97
N ARG A 826 -11.20 10.91 4.78
CA ARG A 826 -10.72 11.50 3.53
C ARG A 826 -11.65 11.18 2.38
N VAL A 827 -11.75 12.09 1.41
CA VAL A 827 -12.45 11.84 0.15
C VAL A 827 -11.78 10.68 -0.60
N ASN A 828 -12.56 9.71 -1.03
CA ASN A 828 -12.06 8.53 -1.70
C ASN A 828 -12.01 8.71 -3.22
N LEU A 829 -10.81 8.72 -3.81
CA LEU A 829 -10.59 8.79 -5.25
C LEU A 829 -10.30 7.38 -5.77
N LEU A 830 -11.24 6.78 -6.49
CA LEU A 830 -11.29 5.36 -6.82
C LEU A 830 -11.43 5.12 -8.32
N THR A 831 -10.77 4.10 -8.86
CA THR A 831 -11.19 3.63 -10.18
C THR A 831 -12.54 2.90 -10.09
N LEU A 832 -13.36 2.96 -11.12
CA LEU A 832 -14.63 2.23 -11.18
C LEU A 832 -14.48 0.74 -10.83
N HIS A 833 -13.39 0.08 -11.22
CA HIS A 833 -13.13 -1.34 -10.88
C HIS A 833 -12.90 -1.57 -9.39
N SER A 834 -12.22 -0.64 -8.73
CA SER A 834 -11.88 -0.78 -7.31
C SER A 834 -13.05 -0.53 -6.37
N THR A 835 -14.21 -0.12 -6.88
CA THR A 835 -15.39 0.18 -6.08
C THR A 835 -16.26 -1.04 -5.78
N LYS A 836 -16.00 -2.18 -6.42
CA LYS A 836 -16.79 -3.39 -6.18
C LYS A 836 -16.72 -3.80 -4.72
N GLY A 837 -17.89 -4.08 -4.12
CA GLY A 837 -17.99 -4.38 -2.69
C GLY A 837 -17.99 -3.17 -1.76
N LEU A 838 -17.82 -1.93 -2.28
CA LEU A 838 -17.89 -0.70 -1.49
C LEU A 838 -19.25 -0.02 -1.62
N GLU A 839 -19.51 0.96 -0.76
CA GLU A 839 -20.68 1.83 -0.80
C GLU A 839 -20.35 3.18 -0.15
N PHE A 840 -20.95 4.25 -0.68
CA PHE A 840 -20.70 5.62 -0.25
C PHE A 840 -21.99 6.44 -0.26
N SER A 841 -22.08 7.37 0.66
CA SER A 841 -23.23 8.27 0.73
C SER A 841 -23.31 9.18 -0.51
N ARG A 842 -22.15 9.65 -0.98
CA ARG A 842 -21.98 10.55 -2.11
C ARG A 842 -21.07 9.94 -3.15
N VAL A 843 -21.55 9.78 -4.36
CA VAL A 843 -20.78 9.23 -5.48
C VAL A 843 -20.75 10.22 -6.64
N TYR A 844 -19.54 10.53 -7.10
CA TYR A 844 -19.27 11.31 -8.29
C TYR A 844 -18.64 10.40 -9.34
N VAL A 845 -19.31 10.20 -10.47
CA VAL A 845 -18.76 9.47 -11.62
C VAL A 845 -18.15 10.50 -12.57
N VAL A 846 -16.82 10.49 -12.65
CA VAL A 846 -16.04 11.48 -13.41
C VAL A 846 -15.61 10.90 -14.74
N GLY A 847 -15.83 11.62 -15.81
CA GLY A 847 -15.46 11.19 -17.15
C GLY A 847 -16.49 10.26 -17.80
N ALA A 848 -17.77 10.68 -17.84
CA ALA A 848 -18.82 9.93 -18.51
C ALA A 848 -18.83 10.13 -20.05
N GLU A 849 -17.75 10.65 -20.61
CA GLU A 849 -17.55 10.80 -22.06
C GLU A 849 -16.99 9.52 -22.71
N ASP A 850 -17.18 9.39 -24.02
CA ASP A 850 -16.86 8.19 -24.80
C ASP A 850 -15.37 7.80 -24.77
N ASP A 851 -14.45 8.76 -24.64
CA ASP A 851 -13.02 8.50 -24.50
C ASP A 851 -12.63 7.79 -23.19
N GLN A 852 -13.51 7.88 -22.18
CA GLN A 852 -13.33 7.22 -20.90
C GLN A 852 -14.22 5.98 -20.77
N LEU A 853 -15.48 6.09 -21.16
CA LEU A 853 -16.51 5.05 -21.06
C LEU A 853 -17.34 4.98 -22.36
N PRO A 854 -17.14 3.97 -23.20
CA PRO A 854 -16.40 2.72 -22.99
C PRO A 854 -14.87 2.85 -23.08
N GLY A 855 -14.36 3.96 -23.57
CA GLY A 855 -12.96 4.18 -23.85
C GLY A 855 -12.57 3.70 -25.24
N SER A 856 -11.44 4.14 -25.74
CA SER A 856 -10.86 3.68 -27.00
C SER A 856 -9.54 2.94 -26.73
N SER A 857 -9.39 1.75 -27.30
CA SER A 857 -8.12 1.05 -27.34
C SER A 857 -7.34 1.47 -28.60
N GLY A 858 -6.73 2.65 -28.57
CA GLY A 858 -6.02 3.21 -29.72
C GLY A 858 -6.98 3.79 -30.78
N SER A 859 -6.67 3.62 -32.08
CA SER A 859 -7.46 4.15 -33.20
C SER A 859 -8.67 3.28 -33.59
N LYS A 860 -8.97 2.19 -32.85
CA LYS A 860 -10.07 1.27 -33.18
C LYS A 860 -11.26 1.51 -32.28
N ALA A 861 -12.46 1.47 -32.87
CA ALA A 861 -13.70 1.46 -32.11
C ALA A 861 -13.74 0.25 -31.15
N PRO A 862 -14.30 0.41 -29.92
CA PRO A 862 -14.42 -0.68 -28.99
C PRO A 862 -15.33 -1.79 -29.54
N LYS A 863 -15.01 -3.04 -29.21
CA LYS A 863 -15.83 -4.19 -29.59
C LYS A 863 -17.15 -4.20 -28.83
N PRO A 864 -18.20 -4.84 -29.36
CA PRO A 864 -19.49 -4.93 -28.68
C PRO A 864 -19.38 -5.45 -27.24
N GLU A 865 -18.56 -6.47 -27.02
CA GLU A 865 -18.35 -7.08 -25.69
C GLU A 865 -17.65 -6.10 -24.71
N GLU A 866 -16.71 -5.29 -25.22
CA GLU A 866 -16.02 -4.25 -24.43
C GLU A 866 -17.01 -3.13 -24.04
N VAL A 867 -17.96 -2.81 -24.92
CA VAL A 867 -19.01 -1.84 -24.63
C VAL A 867 -20.00 -2.38 -23.59
N GLU A 868 -20.39 -3.66 -23.68
CA GLU A 868 -21.24 -4.29 -22.67
C GLU A 868 -20.57 -4.36 -21.31
N GLU A 869 -19.27 -4.67 -21.26
CA GLU A 869 -18.49 -4.65 -20.01
C GLU A 869 -18.38 -3.25 -19.42
N ALA A 870 -18.16 -2.25 -20.25
CA ALA A 870 -18.10 -0.86 -19.81
C ALA A 870 -19.45 -0.37 -19.24
N ARG A 871 -20.61 -0.84 -19.78
CA ARG A 871 -21.92 -0.56 -19.16
C ARG A 871 -22.04 -1.21 -17.79
N ARG A 872 -21.63 -2.48 -17.65
CA ARG A 872 -21.59 -3.15 -16.34
C ARG A 872 -20.69 -2.40 -15.36
N LEU A 873 -19.55 -1.91 -15.81
CA LEU A 873 -18.63 -1.14 -14.99
C LEU A 873 -19.27 0.17 -14.49
N LEU A 874 -19.94 0.91 -15.38
CA LEU A 874 -20.68 2.12 -14.99
C LEU A 874 -21.85 1.79 -14.07
N TYR A 875 -22.60 0.74 -14.36
CA TYR A 875 -23.67 0.21 -13.49
C TYR A 875 -23.16 -0.08 -12.08
N VAL A 876 -22.02 -0.77 -11.97
CA VAL A 876 -21.38 -1.04 -10.67
C VAL A 876 -21.05 0.27 -9.97
N GLY A 877 -20.44 1.25 -10.64
CA GLY A 877 -20.09 2.54 -10.06
C GLY A 877 -21.32 3.30 -9.55
N MET A 878 -22.35 3.43 -10.37
CA MET A 878 -23.60 4.12 -10.00
C MET A 878 -24.28 3.45 -8.80
N THR A 879 -24.32 2.13 -8.77
CA THR A 879 -24.97 1.37 -7.68
C THR A 879 -24.16 1.32 -6.37
N ARG A 880 -23.01 1.99 -6.29
CA ARG A 880 -22.29 2.23 -5.02
C ARG A 880 -22.92 3.37 -4.21
N THR A 881 -23.84 4.12 -4.82
CA THR A 881 -24.47 5.29 -4.23
C THR A 881 -25.51 4.89 -3.19
N GLN A 882 -25.40 5.50 -2.00
CA GLN A 882 -26.42 5.35 -0.97
C GLN A 882 -27.41 6.52 -0.95
N ASP A 883 -27.03 7.72 -1.44
CA ASP A 883 -27.91 8.88 -1.36
C ASP A 883 -27.76 9.84 -2.55
N ARG A 884 -26.55 10.36 -2.88
CA ARG A 884 -26.37 11.35 -3.94
C ARG A 884 -25.47 10.81 -5.06
N LEU A 885 -25.97 10.87 -6.31
CA LEU A 885 -25.20 10.55 -7.51
C LEU A 885 -25.02 11.79 -8.37
N VAL A 886 -23.77 12.07 -8.71
CA VAL A 886 -23.37 13.10 -9.67
C VAL A 886 -22.57 12.43 -10.79
N MET A 887 -22.87 12.75 -12.03
CA MET A 887 -22.08 12.30 -13.19
C MET A 887 -21.59 13.51 -13.95
N THR A 888 -20.31 13.51 -14.31
CA THR A 888 -19.71 14.64 -15.02
C THR A 888 -19.12 14.19 -16.36
N ARG A 889 -19.09 15.09 -17.31
CA ARG A 889 -18.38 14.97 -18.58
C ARG A 889 -17.72 16.29 -18.94
N VAL A 890 -16.67 16.22 -19.76
CA VAL A 890 -16.02 17.41 -20.32
C VAL A 890 -16.01 17.35 -21.85
N ALA A 891 -16.00 18.51 -22.50
CA ALA A 891 -15.84 18.60 -23.96
C ALA A 891 -14.37 18.36 -24.36
N SER A 892 -13.42 18.79 -23.51
CA SER A 892 -11.99 18.62 -23.74
C SER A 892 -11.30 18.18 -22.45
N ARG A 893 -10.46 17.15 -22.52
CA ARG A 893 -9.65 16.66 -21.39
C ARG A 893 -8.17 16.64 -21.78
N GLY A 894 -7.33 17.33 -20.98
CA GLY A 894 -5.92 17.52 -21.31
C GLY A 894 -5.71 18.16 -22.69
N GLY A 895 -6.57 19.11 -23.06
CA GLY A 895 -6.53 19.82 -24.34
C GLY A 895 -6.98 19.00 -25.56
N LYS A 896 -7.56 17.79 -25.36
CA LYS A 896 -8.04 16.93 -26.46
C LYS A 896 -9.55 16.78 -26.37
N PRO A 897 -10.29 16.83 -27.52
CA PRO A 897 -11.71 16.54 -27.55
C PRO A 897 -12.02 15.13 -27.04
N THR A 898 -13.09 14.96 -26.26
CA THR A 898 -13.41 13.71 -25.56
C THR A 898 -14.45 12.83 -26.25
N GLY A 899 -15.00 13.29 -27.38
CA GLY A 899 -16.06 12.58 -28.12
C GLY A 899 -17.46 12.78 -27.53
N GLY A 900 -18.34 11.82 -27.81
CA GLY A 900 -19.73 11.82 -27.36
C GLY A 900 -19.89 11.38 -25.90
N HIS A 901 -21.14 11.01 -25.57
CA HIS A 901 -21.50 10.52 -24.23
C HIS A 901 -22.56 9.40 -24.32
N ARG A 902 -22.24 8.38 -25.09
CA ARG A 902 -23.15 7.27 -25.41
C ARG A 902 -23.96 6.77 -24.23
N PHE A 903 -23.31 6.53 -23.09
CA PHE A 903 -23.99 5.94 -21.92
C PHE A 903 -24.98 6.93 -21.28
N LEU A 904 -24.70 8.23 -21.32
CA LEU A 904 -25.67 9.22 -20.88
C LEU A 904 -26.87 9.26 -21.83
N ASP A 905 -26.65 9.16 -23.14
CA ASP A 905 -27.73 9.09 -24.16
C ASP A 905 -28.58 7.83 -23.96
N GLU A 906 -27.98 6.68 -23.73
CA GLU A 906 -28.69 5.42 -23.44
C GLU A 906 -29.56 5.53 -22.17
N MET A 907 -29.15 6.30 -21.21
CA MET A 907 -29.92 6.61 -20.00
C MET A 907 -30.96 7.73 -20.21
N ALA A 908 -30.96 8.36 -21.40
CA ALA A 908 -31.75 9.56 -21.75
C ALA A 908 -31.48 10.73 -20.77
N LEU A 909 -30.21 10.94 -20.46
CA LEU A 909 -29.74 12.06 -19.67
C LEU A 909 -29.18 13.14 -20.59
N THR A 910 -29.61 14.37 -20.35
CA THR A 910 -29.01 15.53 -21.00
C THR A 910 -28.15 16.25 -19.99
N PRO A 911 -26.83 16.27 -20.19
CA PRO A 911 -25.95 16.99 -19.29
C PRO A 911 -26.27 18.49 -19.29
N LYS A 912 -26.35 19.09 -18.12
CA LYS A 912 -26.63 20.52 -17.93
C LYS A 912 -25.30 21.26 -17.65
N ALA A 913 -25.26 22.53 -17.96
CA ALA A 913 -24.23 23.41 -17.45
C ALA A 913 -24.30 23.43 -15.90
N PRO A 914 -23.18 23.55 -15.22
CA PRO A 914 -23.08 23.49 -13.74
C PRO A 914 -23.85 24.61 -13.04
#